data_c4aa1ba295a7ac95bf3dd96f6be9e920
#
_entry.id   c4aa1ba295a7ac95bf3dd96f6be9e920
#
_cell.length_a   1.000
_cell.length_b   1.000
_cell.length_c   1.000
_cell.angle_alpha   90.00
_cell.angle_beta   90.00
_cell.angle_gamma   90.00
#
_symmetry.space_group_name_H-M   'P 1'
#
loop_
_entity.id
_entity.type
_entity.pdbx_description
1 polymer ?
#
loop_
_entity_poly.entity_id
_entity_poly.type
_entity_poly.pdbx_seq_one_letter_code
_entity_poly.pdbx_strand_id
1 'polypeptide(L)'
;MNVIKKDGTLEPYNFEKIRAVVSKSAGRVMVTLTDGDFRVIKAMVENKLNLMGKENVPIADMHNVVEGTLEEFNPTVAKSYKDYRNYKKDFVHMMDEVYQKSQSIRFLGDKENANTDSTLVATKRCLIFNDLNKRLYRKFFMTQDELQACKDGYIYIHDQSARLDTMNCCLCDVGAVMSGGFEMGNVWYNEPKTLDTAFDVLGDIILATASQQYGGFTVPEVDKILSPYAEKSYDKYLTEYLDILEIKEPTQDCANKAADYAMKKIKRDFEQGFQGIEMKLNTVGSSRGDYPFITMTFGLATDVFGKMASITFLEVHMKGQGKEGNKKPVLFPKLVFLYDKNLHGEGCINHDVFEAGIDCSCKTMYPDWLSLTGDGYVAEMYKKYGRVVSPMGCRAFLSPWFERGGMTPADEDDKPVFVGRFNIGAVSLHLPMILAKARQESKNFYDVLDYYLEMIRGIHKRTYEYLGEMKASTNPIQYCEGGFYGGHLKPSDKIKPLLKPMTASFGITALNELQEMYNGKSLVEDGRFALETLKYINEKVTDFKKKDGWLYAIYGTPAESLCGTQVEQFRKKYGIIENVSDRPYVSNSFHCHVTEDISPIEKQDLEGRFWDLCNGGKIQYVRYPVSYNREAVETLVLRAMEKGFYEGVNLSLAYCDDCGHEELEMDVCPVCGSRNLTKIDRMNGYLSYSRVHGDTRLNSAKMAEIAERKSM
;
A
#
# COMPACT_ATOMS: atom_id res chain seq x y z
N MET A 1 -32.01 51.85 6.26
CA MET A 1 -30.79 51.14 6.56
C MET A 1 -30.18 50.56 5.28
N ASN A 2 -28.91 50.76 5.07
CA ASN A 2 -28.18 50.25 3.92
C ASN A 2 -27.08 49.30 4.38
N VAL A 3 -26.62 48.43 3.48
CA VAL A 3 -25.48 47.53 3.69
C VAL A 3 -24.29 48.01 2.87
N ILE A 4 -23.13 48.19 3.52
CA ILE A 4 -21.86 48.50 2.88
C ILE A 4 -21.25 47.17 2.38
N LYS A 5 -21.10 47.02 1.08
CA LYS A 5 -20.48 45.87 0.45
C LYS A 5 -18.95 45.88 0.62
N LYS A 6 -18.28 44.74 0.27
CA LYS A 6 -16.82 44.63 0.34
C LYS A 6 -16.06 45.62 -0.54
N ASP A 7 -16.68 46.05 -1.64
CA ASP A 7 -16.17 47.08 -2.60
C ASP A 7 -16.51 48.51 -2.17
N GLY A 8 -17.12 48.70 -0.99
CA GLY A 8 -17.53 50.03 -0.48
C GLY A 8 -18.87 50.55 -1.01
N THR A 9 -19.53 49.83 -1.93
CA THR A 9 -20.84 50.28 -2.46
C THR A 9 -21.95 50.10 -1.40
N LEU A 10 -22.96 51.01 -1.47
CA LEU A 10 -24.14 50.94 -0.61
C LEU A 10 -25.31 50.25 -1.33
N GLU A 11 -25.95 49.34 -0.63
CA GLU A 11 -27.14 48.63 -1.11
C GLU A 11 -28.24 48.65 -0.04
N PRO A 12 -29.52 48.90 -0.37
CA PRO A 12 -30.60 48.82 0.57
C PRO A 12 -30.69 47.47 1.22
N TYR A 13 -30.98 47.40 2.54
CA TYR A 13 -31.21 46.18 3.24
C TYR A 13 -32.36 45.37 2.62
N ASN A 14 -32.13 44.10 2.35
CA ASN A 14 -33.10 43.17 1.78
C ASN A 14 -33.03 41.81 2.46
N PHE A 15 -34.05 41.48 3.25
CA PHE A 15 -34.12 40.19 3.98
C PHE A 15 -34.19 38.98 3.04
N GLU A 16 -34.75 39.09 1.85
CA GLU A 16 -34.85 37.96 0.92
C GLU A 16 -33.46 37.42 0.49
N LYS A 17 -32.44 38.26 0.50
CA LYS A 17 -31.05 37.81 0.29
C LYS A 17 -30.56 36.96 1.47
N ILE A 18 -30.91 37.33 2.70
CA ILE A 18 -30.59 36.54 3.90
C ILE A 18 -31.36 35.23 3.88
N ARG A 19 -32.65 35.29 3.58
CA ARG A 19 -33.54 34.11 3.46
C ARG A 19 -32.95 33.10 2.48
N ALA A 20 -32.52 33.53 1.29
CA ALA A 20 -31.93 32.67 0.26
C ALA A 20 -30.67 31.94 0.74
N VAL A 21 -29.79 32.65 1.47
CA VAL A 21 -28.53 32.06 1.99
C VAL A 21 -28.83 31.12 3.16
N VAL A 22 -29.71 31.49 4.08
CA VAL A 22 -30.12 30.66 5.22
C VAL A 22 -30.83 29.39 4.75
N SER A 23 -31.71 29.49 3.76
CA SER A 23 -32.38 28.32 3.15
C SER A 23 -31.39 27.34 2.55
N LYS A 24 -30.39 27.84 1.83
CA LYS A 24 -29.30 26.98 1.29
C LYS A 24 -28.47 26.34 2.40
N SER A 25 -28.22 27.05 3.50
CA SER A 25 -27.47 26.51 4.64
C SER A 25 -28.25 25.46 5.38
N ALA A 26 -29.54 25.64 5.56
CA ALA A 26 -30.47 24.66 6.14
C ALA A 26 -30.56 23.40 5.27
N GLY A 27 -30.73 23.55 3.94
CA GLY A 27 -30.76 22.43 3.01
C GLY A 27 -29.52 21.56 3.02
N ARG A 28 -28.30 22.12 3.24
CA ARG A 28 -27.06 21.35 3.36
C ARG A 28 -27.01 20.42 4.57
N VAL A 29 -27.71 20.78 5.64
CA VAL A 29 -27.79 19.99 6.87
C VAL A 29 -29.12 19.29 7.02
N MET A 30 -29.87 19.17 5.91
CA MET A 30 -31.21 18.52 5.84
C MET A 30 -32.24 19.07 6.82
N VAL A 31 -32.14 20.36 7.16
CA VAL A 31 -33.14 21.06 7.97
C VAL A 31 -34.10 21.80 7.05
N THR A 32 -35.39 21.56 7.18
CA THR A 32 -36.43 22.28 6.46
C THR A 32 -36.93 23.43 7.33
N LEU A 33 -36.81 24.67 6.83
CA LEU A 33 -37.34 25.87 7.47
C LEU A 33 -38.66 26.28 6.81
N THR A 34 -39.64 26.53 7.62
CA THR A 34 -40.98 26.99 7.19
C THR A 34 -41.03 28.51 7.03
N ASP A 35 -42.07 29.03 6.39
CA ASP A 35 -42.31 30.48 6.32
C ASP A 35 -42.51 31.12 7.70
N GLY A 36 -43.00 30.35 8.68
CA GLY A 36 -43.08 30.76 10.08
C GLY A 36 -41.71 30.99 10.69
N ASP A 37 -40.76 30.05 10.45
CA ASP A 37 -39.39 30.13 10.93
C ASP A 37 -38.70 31.36 10.34
N PHE A 38 -38.86 31.61 9.05
CA PHE A 38 -38.27 32.80 8.40
C PHE A 38 -38.85 34.12 8.93
N ARG A 39 -40.09 34.15 9.36
CA ARG A 39 -40.69 35.34 10.02
C ARG A 39 -39.99 35.57 11.38
N VAL A 40 -39.75 34.54 12.17
CA VAL A 40 -39.05 34.65 13.44
C VAL A 40 -37.59 35.10 13.22
N ILE A 41 -36.87 34.47 12.30
CA ILE A 41 -35.46 34.82 11.97
C ILE A 41 -35.40 36.30 11.52
N LYS A 42 -36.34 36.74 10.66
CA LYS A 42 -36.42 38.12 10.19
C LYS A 42 -36.56 39.08 11.36
N ALA A 43 -37.52 38.83 12.25
CA ALA A 43 -37.77 39.70 13.41
C ALA A 43 -36.53 39.79 14.32
N MET A 44 -35.87 38.67 14.56
CA MET A 44 -34.63 38.63 15.37
C MET A 44 -33.48 39.41 14.73
N VAL A 45 -33.22 39.21 13.43
CA VAL A 45 -32.20 39.93 12.68
C VAL A 45 -32.47 41.43 12.68
N GLU A 46 -33.68 41.86 12.34
CA GLU A 46 -34.10 43.28 12.30
C GLU A 46 -34.03 43.94 13.67
N ASN A 47 -34.39 43.23 14.73
CA ASN A 47 -34.24 43.71 16.10
C ASN A 47 -32.77 43.97 16.48
N LYS A 48 -31.88 43.01 16.20
CA LYS A 48 -30.45 43.15 16.46
C LYS A 48 -29.83 44.30 15.65
N LEU A 49 -30.20 44.44 14.39
CA LEU A 49 -29.77 45.53 13.53
C LEU A 49 -30.23 46.91 14.04
N ASN A 50 -31.49 47.01 14.51
CA ASN A 50 -32.04 48.24 15.08
C ASN A 50 -31.31 48.62 16.37
N LEU A 51 -30.95 47.65 17.22
CA LEU A 51 -30.15 47.88 18.44
C LEU A 51 -28.73 48.40 18.17
N MET A 52 -28.18 48.11 16.98
CA MET A 52 -26.87 48.66 16.57
C MET A 52 -26.90 50.18 16.29
N GLY A 53 -28.09 50.78 16.02
CA GLY A 53 -28.26 52.19 15.79
C GLY A 53 -27.53 52.77 14.58
N LYS A 54 -27.11 51.89 13.61
CA LYS A 54 -26.33 52.30 12.42
C LYS A 54 -27.24 52.43 11.21
N GLU A 55 -27.15 53.56 10.50
CA GLU A 55 -27.86 53.75 9.23
C GLU A 55 -27.25 52.89 8.12
N ASN A 56 -25.90 52.76 8.11
CA ASN A 56 -25.14 51.99 7.16
C ASN A 56 -24.37 50.88 7.91
N VAL A 57 -24.66 49.60 7.61
CA VAL A 57 -24.11 48.44 8.28
C VAL A 57 -23.09 47.73 7.36
N PRO A 58 -21.84 47.55 7.79
CA PRO A 58 -20.86 46.77 7.03
C PRO A 58 -21.35 45.34 6.81
N ILE A 59 -21.08 44.76 5.64
CA ILE A 59 -21.48 43.38 5.30
C ILE A 59 -20.93 42.34 6.30
N ALA A 60 -19.77 42.63 6.91
CA ALA A 60 -19.19 41.76 7.96
C ALA A 60 -20.05 41.76 9.23
N ASP A 61 -20.52 42.93 9.68
CA ASP A 61 -21.43 43.07 10.82
C ASP A 61 -22.77 42.41 10.54
N MET A 62 -23.30 42.58 9.32
CA MET A 62 -24.51 41.89 8.85
C MET A 62 -24.40 40.36 9.00
N HIS A 63 -23.29 39.78 8.54
CA HIS A 63 -23.05 38.35 8.69
C HIS A 63 -22.98 37.92 10.14
N ASN A 64 -22.35 38.70 11.02
CA ASN A 64 -22.25 38.39 12.45
C ASN A 64 -23.63 38.42 13.11
N VAL A 65 -24.50 39.36 12.74
CA VAL A 65 -25.90 39.44 13.24
C VAL A 65 -26.69 38.22 12.79
N VAL A 66 -26.60 37.82 11.52
CA VAL A 66 -27.30 36.65 11.01
C VAL A 66 -26.76 35.36 11.67
N GLU A 67 -25.46 35.20 11.83
CA GLU A 67 -24.83 34.06 12.50
C GLU A 67 -25.30 33.94 13.95
N GLY A 68 -25.17 35.01 14.75
CA GLY A 68 -25.64 35.02 16.14
C GLY A 68 -27.18 34.85 16.29
N THR A 69 -27.95 35.22 15.28
CA THR A 69 -29.39 34.93 15.27
C THR A 69 -29.66 33.45 14.99
N LEU A 70 -28.94 32.87 14.07
CA LEU A 70 -29.06 31.43 13.78
C LEU A 70 -28.58 30.55 14.91
N GLU A 71 -27.51 30.95 15.64
CA GLU A 71 -27.03 30.22 16.82
C GLU A 71 -28.10 30.13 17.90
N GLU A 72 -28.88 31.19 18.09
CA GLU A 72 -30.01 31.20 19.02
C GLU A 72 -31.23 30.41 18.50
N PHE A 73 -31.47 30.43 17.19
CA PHE A 73 -32.63 29.82 16.55
C PHE A 73 -32.40 28.32 16.23
N ASN A 74 -31.31 27.97 15.60
CA ASN A 74 -30.95 26.60 15.23
C ASN A 74 -29.41 26.48 15.04
N PRO A 75 -28.66 25.96 16.04
CA PRO A 75 -27.21 25.87 16.03
C PRO A 75 -26.66 25.05 14.85
N THR A 76 -27.40 24.05 14.36
CA THR A 76 -26.97 23.23 13.21
C THR A 76 -26.95 24.05 11.92
N VAL A 77 -28.00 24.86 11.70
CA VAL A 77 -28.09 25.77 10.55
C VAL A 77 -27.04 26.90 10.69
N ALA A 78 -26.83 27.41 11.91
CA ALA A 78 -25.81 28.43 12.20
C ALA A 78 -24.41 27.93 11.79
N LYS A 79 -24.05 26.72 12.22
CA LYS A 79 -22.77 26.09 11.86
C LYS A 79 -22.60 25.97 10.34
N SER A 80 -23.64 25.48 9.65
CA SER A 80 -23.62 25.39 8.19
C SER A 80 -23.47 26.75 7.50
N TYR A 81 -24.10 27.79 8.04
CA TYR A 81 -23.99 29.17 7.53
C TYR A 81 -22.57 29.73 7.71
N LYS A 82 -21.98 29.54 8.88
CA LYS A 82 -20.61 29.95 9.23
C LYS A 82 -19.57 29.22 8.36
N ASP A 83 -19.70 27.93 8.23
CA ASP A 83 -18.84 27.10 7.40
C ASP A 83 -18.88 27.55 5.93
N TYR A 84 -20.04 27.90 5.41
CA TYR A 84 -20.16 28.42 4.06
C TYR A 84 -19.56 29.83 3.87
N ARG A 85 -19.71 30.70 4.85
CA ARG A 85 -19.09 32.05 4.83
C ARG A 85 -17.57 31.96 4.81
N ASN A 86 -17.01 31.10 5.61
CA ASN A 86 -15.56 30.87 5.71
C ASN A 86 -15.04 30.06 4.51
N TYR A 87 -15.86 29.17 3.96
CA TYR A 87 -15.53 28.30 2.83
C TYR A 87 -14.92 29.05 1.64
N LYS A 88 -15.47 30.18 1.26
CA LYS A 88 -14.95 30.95 0.11
C LYS A 88 -13.54 31.48 0.38
N LYS A 89 -13.24 31.95 1.58
CA LYS A 89 -11.92 32.42 1.97
C LYS A 89 -10.95 31.26 2.09
N ASP A 90 -11.36 30.20 2.76
CA ASP A 90 -10.57 28.98 2.92
C ASP A 90 -10.31 28.29 1.59
N PHE A 91 -11.29 28.30 0.67
CA PHE A 91 -11.15 27.73 -0.66
C PHE A 91 -10.14 28.50 -1.53
N VAL A 92 -10.18 29.82 -1.51
CA VAL A 92 -9.20 30.65 -2.24
C VAL A 92 -7.80 30.36 -1.70
N HIS A 93 -7.62 30.33 -0.37
CA HIS A 93 -6.33 30.02 0.22
C HIS A 93 -5.85 28.61 -0.15
N MET A 94 -6.74 27.61 -0.07
CA MET A 94 -6.43 26.24 -0.50
C MET A 94 -6.01 26.19 -1.98
N MET A 95 -6.68 26.93 -2.86
CA MET A 95 -6.32 26.97 -4.29
C MET A 95 -4.98 27.66 -4.53
N ASP A 96 -4.65 28.70 -3.77
CA ASP A 96 -3.33 29.35 -3.84
C ASP A 96 -2.23 28.36 -3.40
N GLU A 97 -2.44 27.60 -2.34
CA GLU A 97 -1.50 26.56 -1.89
C GLU A 97 -1.36 25.44 -2.95
N VAL A 98 -2.47 25.00 -3.57
CA VAL A 98 -2.44 24.01 -4.67
C VAL A 98 -1.64 24.56 -5.84
N TYR A 99 -1.82 25.85 -6.19
CA TYR A 99 -1.05 26.48 -7.23
C TYR A 99 0.45 26.48 -6.92
N GLN A 100 0.86 26.92 -5.72
CA GLN A 100 2.26 26.93 -5.30
C GLN A 100 2.88 25.53 -5.34
N LYS A 101 2.18 24.52 -4.79
CA LYS A 101 2.65 23.12 -4.83
C LYS A 101 2.73 22.60 -6.26
N SER A 102 1.77 22.97 -7.13
CA SER A 102 1.80 22.58 -8.55
C SER A 102 3.01 23.15 -9.29
N GLN A 103 3.41 24.39 -9.01
CA GLN A 103 4.63 24.99 -9.58
C GLN A 103 5.88 24.25 -9.09
N SER A 104 5.94 23.94 -7.78
CA SER A 104 7.03 23.15 -7.21
C SER A 104 7.17 21.78 -7.91
N ILE A 105 6.06 21.03 -8.06
CA ILE A 105 6.05 19.74 -8.75
C ILE A 105 6.51 19.86 -10.21
N ARG A 106 6.06 20.91 -10.92
CA ARG A 106 6.38 21.11 -12.33
C ARG A 106 7.86 21.41 -12.59
N PHE A 107 8.49 22.18 -11.70
CA PHE A 107 9.83 22.70 -11.92
C PHE A 107 10.90 21.99 -11.07
N LEU A 108 10.57 21.55 -9.85
CA LEU A 108 11.53 20.93 -8.94
C LEU A 108 11.33 19.40 -8.81
N GLY A 109 10.15 18.89 -9.18
CA GLY A 109 9.79 17.49 -8.99
C GLY A 109 9.34 17.17 -7.57
N ASP A 110 9.26 15.87 -7.25
CA ASP A 110 8.88 15.33 -5.94
C ASP A 110 9.80 14.15 -5.59
N LYS A 111 10.27 14.10 -4.35
CA LYS A 111 11.19 13.07 -3.84
C LYS A 111 10.63 12.30 -2.64
N GLU A 112 9.33 12.42 -2.37
CA GLU A 112 8.70 11.75 -1.24
C GLU A 112 8.34 10.29 -1.54
N ASN A 113 8.15 9.94 -2.81
CA ASN A 113 7.79 8.60 -3.24
C ASN A 113 8.83 8.03 -4.22
N ALA A 114 9.53 6.99 -3.81
CA ALA A 114 10.57 6.32 -4.60
C ALA A 114 10.04 5.65 -5.89
N ASN A 115 8.73 5.29 -5.93
CA ASN A 115 8.08 4.65 -7.07
C ASN A 115 7.64 5.62 -8.16
N THR A 116 7.84 6.93 -8.00
CA THR A 116 7.42 7.92 -8.97
C THR A 116 8.59 8.56 -9.69
N ASP A 117 8.46 8.74 -10.99
CA ASP A 117 9.37 9.54 -11.79
C ASP A 117 8.73 10.90 -12.07
N SER A 118 8.99 11.87 -11.21
CA SER A 118 8.41 13.21 -11.29
C SER A 118 8.88 14.04 -12.49
N THR A 119 9.75 13.51 -13.34
CA THR A 119 10.13 14.16 -14.62
C THR A 119 9.06 13.96 -15.69
N LEU A 120 8.28 12.89 -15.61
CA LEU A 120 7.26 12.54 -16.60
C LEU A 120 5.98 13.35 -16.46
N VAL A 121 5.35 13.69 -17.60
CA VAL A 121 4.11 14.50 -17.64
C VAL A 121 2.95 13.81 -16.92
N ALA A 122 2.76 12.49 -17.14
CA ALA A 122 1.71 11.72 -16.48
C ALA A 122 1.88 11.76 -14.95
N THR A 123 3.10 11.57 -14.46
CA THR A 123 3.43 11.63 -13.04
C THR A 123 3.16 13.02 -12.44
N LYS A 124 3.58 14.08 -13.13
CA LYS A 124 3.31 15.47 -12.67
C LYS A 124 1.82 15.76 -12.54
N ARG A 125 1.01 15.32 -13.52
CA ARG A 125 -0.45 15.44 -13.46
C ARG A 125 -1.03 14.72 -12.25
N CYS A 126 -0.62 13.49 -12.05
CA CYS A 126 -1.07 12.67 -10.92
C CYS A 126 -0.69 13.30 -9.56
N LEU A 127 0.55 13.76 -9.40
CA LEU A 127 1.00 14.41 -8.16
C LEU A 127 0.21 15.68 -7.84
N ILE A 128 -0.12 16.51 -8.85
CA ILE A 128 -0.95 17.70 -8.65
C ILE A 128 -2.38 17.31 -8.25
N PHE A 129 -2.97 16.33 -8.91
CA PHE A 129 -4.30 15.80 -8.56
C PHE A 129 -4.32 15.20 -7.16
N ASN A 130 -3.29 14.44 -6.80
CA ASN A 130 -3.15 13.86 -5.47
C ASN A 130 -3.05 14.95 -4.37
N ASP A 131 -2.33 16.04 -4.59
CA ASP A 131 -2.28 17.15 -3.63
C ASP A 131 -3.66 17.79 -3.45
N LEU A 132 -4.41 18.00 -4.52
CA LEU A 132 -5.79 18.49 -4.44
C LEU A 132 -6.70 17.53 -3.65
N ASN A 133 -6.70 16.24 -3.99
CA ASN A 133 -7.51 15.24 -3.30
C ASN A 133 -7.16 15.12 -1.81
N LYS A 134 -5.88 15.17 -1.46
CA LYS A 134 -5.42 15.19 -0.07
C LYS A 134 -6.02 16.36 0.71
N ARG A 135 -6.11 17.55 0.10
CA ARG A 135 -6.71 18.73 0.72
C ARG A 135 -8.24 18.59 0.86
N LEU A 136 -8.90 18.03 -0.17
CA LEU A 136 -10.33 17.73 -0.11
C LEU A 136 -10.64 16.71 1.00
N TYR A 137 -9.86 15.63 1.09
CA TYR A 137 -9.98 14.64 2.17
C TYR A 137 -9.87 15.30 3.54
N ARG A 138 -8.85 16.12 3.77
CA ARG A 138 -8.64 16.84 5.04
C ARG A 138 -9.76 17.81 5.37
N LYS A 139 -10.31 18.49 4.38
CA LYS A 139 -11.37 19.48 4.58
C LYS A 139 -12.73 18.87 4.85
N PHE A 140 -13.10 17.80 4.15
CA PHE A 140 -14.48 17.28 4.14
C PHE A 140 -14.69 15.97 4.89
N PHE A 141 -13.65 15.17 5.10
CA PHE A 141 -13.76 13.83 5.69
C PHE A 141 -13.09 13.68 7.06
N MET A 142 -12.11 14.54 7.37
CA MET A 142 -11.47 14.52 8.68
C MET A 142 -12.19 15.43 9.66
N THR A 143 -12.28 14.99 10.91
CA THR A 143 -12.65 15.88 12.03
C THR A 143 -11.50 16.83 12.36
N GLN A 144 -11.79 17.91 13.13
CA GLN A 144 -10.75 18.84 13.56
C GLN A 144 -9.70 18.16 14.45
N ASP A 145 -10.12 17.25 15.32
CA ASP A 145 -9.24 16.52 16.23
C ASP A 145 -8.31 15.58 15.45
N GLU A 146 -8.84 14.87 14.44
CA GLU A 146 -8.04 14.02 13.55
C GLU A 146 -7.04 14.85 12.74
N LEU A 147 -7.46 15.97 12.20
CA LEU A 147 -6.59 16.88 11.47
C LEU A 147 -5.46 17.41 12.36
N GLN A 148 -5.79 17.77 13.60
CA GLN A 148 -4.81 18.22 14.58
C GLN A 148 -3.86 17.10 14.99
N ALA A 149 -4.37 15.89 15.24
CA ALA A 149 -3.56 14.72 15.57
C ALA A 149 -2.57 14.36 14.45
N CYS A 150 -2.99 14.48 13.18
CA CYS A 150 -2.10 14.29 12.02
C CYS A 150 -1.05 15.40 11.90
N LYS A 151 -1.42 16.67 12.14
CA LYS A 151 -0.49 17.80 12.09
C LYS A 151 0.56 17.71 13.20
N ASP A 152 0.13 17.35 14.39
CA ASP A 152 1.01 17.17 15.55
C ASP A 152 1.92 15.95 15.41
N GLY A 153 1.51 14.92 14.64
CA GLY A 153 2.27 13.71 14.40
C GLY A 153 1.96 12.54 15.32
N TYR A 154 0.81 12.53 16.01
CA TYR A 154 0.37 11.38 16.83
C TYR A 154 -0.12 10.22 15.98
N ILE A 155 -0.82 10.55 14.89
CA ILE A 155 -1.27 9.59 13.89
C ILE A 155 -0.88 10.04 12.47
N TYR A 156 -0.78 9.06 11.58
CA TYR A 156 -0.58 9.29 10.15
C TYR A 156 -1.58 8.47 9.35
N ILE A 157 -2.42 9.16 8.57
CA ILE A 157 -3.35 8.51 7.65
C ILE A 157 -2.64 8.34 6.33
N HIS A 158 -2.39 7.08 5.94
CA HIS A 158 -1.73 6.76 4.68
C HIS A 158 -2.63 7.07 3.48
N ASP A 159 -2.02 7.50 2.39
CA ASP A 159 -2.66 7.64 1.07
C ASP A 159 -3.92 8.51 1.06
N GLN A 160 -3.93 9.61 1.82
CA GLN A 160 -5.07 10.53 1.92
C GLN A 160 -5.60 10.99 0.57
N SER A 161 -4.74 11.07 -0.45
CA SER A 161 -5.10 11.49 -1.81
C SER A 161 -6.00 10.51 -2.56
N ALA A 162 -6.01 9.24 -2.17
CA ALA A 162 -6.72 8.18 -2.88
C ALA A 162 -7.87 7.54 -2.08
N ARG A 163 -7.97 7.81 -0.78
CA ARG A 163 -8.96 7.19 0.12
C ARG A 163 -10.42 7.52 -0.20
N LEU A 164 -10.68 8.52 -1.02
CA LEU A 164 -12.02 8.88 -1.48
C LEU A 164 -12.47 8.10 -2.71
N ASP A 165 -11.52 7.50 -3.42
CA ASP A 165 -11.80 6.95 -4.75
C ASP A 165 -11.78 5.42 -4.76
N THR A 166 -10.90 4.79 -3.96
CA THR A 166 -10.65 3.35 -4.09
C THR A 166 -10.00 2.75 -2.83
N MET A 167 -9.72 1.45 -2.91
CA MET A 167 -9.04 0.67 -1.88
C MET A 167 -7.51 0.73 -2.01
N ASN A 168 -6.81 0.17 -1.00
CA ASN A 168 -5.36 0.08 -0.95
C ASN A 168 -4.85 -1.17 -1.72
N CYS A 169 -4.30 -2.15 -1.01
CA CYS A 169 -3.69 -3.34 -1.59
C CYS A 169 -4.69 -4.47 -1.79
N CYS A 170 -4.49 -5.31 -2.81
CA CYS A 170 -5.36 -6.47 -3.05
C CYS A 170 -4.59 -7.75 -3.39
N LEU A 171 -5.26 -8.88 -3.12
CA LEU A 171 -4.99 -10.19 -3.69
C LEU A 171 -6.06 -10.45 -4.74
N CYS A 172 -5.74 -10.29 -6.03
CA CYS A 172 -6.69 -10.47 -7.11
C CYS A 172 -6.77 -11.93 -7.53
N ASP A 173 -7.97 -12.47 -7.69
CA ASP A 173 -8.17 -13.80 -8.26
C ASP A 173 -8.12 -13.75 -9.79
N VAL A 174 -6.90 -13.54 -10.30
CA VAL A 174 -6.66 -13.44 -11.75
C VAL A 174 -6.99 -14.74 -12.45
N GLY A 175 -6.74 -15.87 -11.80
CA GLY A 175 -7.08 -17.20 -12.35
C GLY A 175 -8.58 -17.34 -12.59
N ALA A 176 -9.42 -16.91 -11.64
CA ALA A 176 -10.87 -16.92 -11.80
C ALA A 176 -11.34 -15.96 -12.90
N VAL A 177 -10.75 -14.77 -13.00
CA VAL A 177 -11.08 -13.79 -14.06
C VAL A 177 -10.75 -14.35 -15.45
N MET A 178 -9.59 -14.99 -15.62
CA MET A 178 -9.17 -15.53 -16.92
C MET A 178 -9.97 -16.75 -17.37
N SER A 179 -10.45 -17.53 -16.40
CA SER A 179 -11.18 -18.77 -16.67
C SER A 179 -12.60 -18.48 -17.21
N GLY A 180 -12.90 -18.95 -18.40
CA GLY A 180 -14.20 -18.75 -19.05
C GLY A 180 -14.38 -17.41 -19.76
N GLY A 181 -13.43 -16.51 -19.67
CA GLY A 181 -13.46 -15.17 -20.27
C GLY A 181 -14.16 -14.12 -19.40
N PHE A 182 -14.03 -12.85 -19.77
CA PHE A 182 -14.52 -11.69 -19.01
C PHE A 182 -14.72 -10.47 -19.92
N GLU A 183 -15.47 -9.47 -19.43
CA GLU A 183 -15.63 -8.19 -20.13
C GLU A 183 -14.66 -7.13 -19.56
N MET A 184 -13.98 -6.43 -20.44
CA MET A 184 -13.12 -5.29 -20.09
C MET A 184 -13.22 -4.20 -21.17
N GLY A 185 -13.55 -2.97 -20.76
CA GLY A 185 -13.65 -1.83 -21.67
C GLY A 185 -14.68 -2.01 -22.79
N ASN A 186 -15.81 -2.66 -22.52
CA ASN A 186 -16.88 -3.01 -23.47
C ASN A 186 -16.44 -4.01 -24.55
N VAL A 187 -15.38 -4.78 -24.29
CA VAL A 187 -14.89 -5.86 -25.15
C VAL A 187 -14.85 -7.16 -24.37
N TRP A 188 -15.37 -8.22 -24.95
CA TRP A 188 -15.27 -9.55 -24.38
C TRP A 188 -13.91 -10.17 -24.67
N TYR A 189 -13.21 -10.58 -23.61
CA TYR A 189 -11.97 -11.36 -23.67
C TYR A 189 -12.30 -12.84 -23.48
N ASN A 190 -12.04 -13.64 -24.50
CA ASN A 190 -12.17 -15.09 -24.35
C ASN A 190 -11.06 -15.67 -23.48
N GLU A 191 -11.33 -16.79 -22.84
CA GLU A 191 -10.28 -17.55 -22.15
C GLU A 191 -9.10 -17.84 -23.10
N PRO A 192 -7.84 -17.58 -22.70
CA PRO A 192 -6.68 -17.86 -23.53
C PRO A 192 -6.57 -19.32 -23.93
N LYS A 193 -6.18 -19.58 -25.18
CA LYS A 193 -5.96 -20.93 -25.73
C LYS A 193 -4.47 -21.27 -25.80
N THR A 194 -3.59 -20.31 -25.60
CA THR A 194 -2.13 -20.46 -25.69
C THR A 194 -1.44 -19.65 -24.59
N LEU A 195 -0.21 -20.03 -24.28
CA LEU A 195 0.58 -19.41 -23.21
C LEU A 195 0.93 -17.94 -23.53
N ASP A 196 1.29 -17.63 -24.76
CA ASP A 196 1.58 -16.27 -25.21
C ASP A 196 0.37 -15.34 -25.04
N THR A 197 -0.82 -15.79 -25.46
CA THR A 197 -2.08 -15.07 -25.26
C THR A 197 -2.40 -14.94 -23.76
N ALA A 198 -2.12 -15.98 -22.95
CA ALA A 198 -2.32 -15.90 -21.50
C ALA A 198 -1.47 -14.81 -20.84
N PHE A 199 -0.21 -14.64 -21.26
CA PHE A 199 0.64 -13.55 -20.81
C PHE A 199 0.13 -12.16 -21.21
N ASP A 200 -0.38 -12.01 -22.42
CA ASP A 200 -0.95 -10.73 -22.87
C ASP A 200 -2.20 -10.38 -22.06
N VAL A 201 -3.14 -11.30 -21.91
CA VAL A 201 -4.36 -11.11 -21.12
C VAL A 201 -4.03 -10.85 -19.65
N LEU A 202 -3.08 -11.58 -19.06
CA LEU A 202 -2.60 -11.33 -17.71
C LEU A 202 -2.07 -9.90 -17.56
N GLY A 203 -1.26 -9.44 -18.51
CA GLY A 203 -0.73 -8.07 -18.52
C GLY A 203 -1.84 -7.03 -18.62
N ASP A 204 -2.85 -7.25 -19.46
CA ASP A 204 -3.98 -6.34 -19.62
C ASP A 204 -4.84 -6.26 -18.33
N ILE A 205 -5.15 -7.41 -17.71
CA ILE A 205 -5.86 -7.45 -16.42
C ILE A 205 -5.09 -6.66 -15.37
N ILE A 206 -3.78 -6.90 -15.23
CA ILE A 206 -2.95 -6.23 -14.24
C ILE A 206 -2.97 -4.71 -14.45
N LEU A 207 -2.70 -4.23 -15.66
CA LEU A 207 -2.63 -2.80 -15.95
C LEU A 207 -3.99 -2.11 -15.80
N ALA A 208 -5.06 -2.73 -16.29
CA ALA A 208 -6.41 -2.19 -16.16
C ALA A 208 -6.85 -2.10 -14.69
N THR A 209 -6.62 -3.16 -13.91
CA THR A 209 -7.06 -3.24 -12.51
C THR A 209 -6.19 -2.41 -11.58
N ALA A 210 -4.86 -2.49 -11.71
CA ALA A 210 -3.92 -1.72 -10.89
C ALA A 210 -4.08 -0.20 -11.08
N SER A 211 -4.54 0.25 -12.25
CA SER A 211 -4.86 1.67 -12.49
C SER A 211 -6.09 2.18 -11.71
N GLN A 212 -6.94 1.27 -11.22
CA GLN A 212 -8.15 1.59 -10.44
C GLN A 212 -7.94 1.49 -8.92
N GLN A 213 -6.72 1.27 -8.45
CA GLN A 213 -6.39 1.23 -7.03
C GLN A 213 -5.09 2.00 -6.76
N TYR A 214 -4.74 2.25 -5.50
CA TYR A 214 -3.55 3.02 -5.16
C TYR A 214 -2.44 2.21 -4.45
N GLY A 215 -2.75 1.04 -3.93
CA GLY A 215 -1.78 0.16 -3.28
C GLY A 215 -1.25 -0.95 -4.18
N GLY A 216 -0.62 -1.94 -3.55
CA GLY A 216 -0.07 -3.09 -4.25
C GLY A 216 -1.14 -4.03 -4.81
N PHE A 217 -0.86 -4.57 -5.97
CA PHE A 217 -1.68 -5.59 -6.62
C PHE A 217 -0.91 -6.91 -6.64
N THR A 218 -1.46 -7.95 -6.02
CA THR A 218 -0.82 -9.26 -5.97
C THR A 218 -1.54 -10.26 -6.84
N VAL A 219 -0.78 -10.93 -7.72
CA VAL A 219 -1.17 -12.13 -8.46
C VAL A 219 -0.64 -13.34 -7.69
N PRO A 220 -1.50 -14.08 -6.98
CA PRO A 220 -1.06 -15.24 -6.23
C PRO A 220 -0.82 -16.44 -7.14
N GLU A 221 0.23 -17.24 -6.84
CA GLU A 221 0.53 -18.54 -7.46
C GLU A 221 0.53 -18.50 -9.01
N VAL A 222 1.27 -17.55 -9.58
CA VAL A 222 1.31 -17.31 -11.03
C VAL A 222 1.79 -18.54 -11.83
N ASP A 223 2.62 -19.38 -11.25
CA ASP A 223 3.07 -20.66 -11.79
C ASP A 223 1.90 -21.62 -12.03
N LYS A 224 0.97 -21.72 -11.09
CA LYS A 224 -0.25 -22.53 -11.23
C LYS A 224 -1.25 -21.91 -12.19
N ILE A 225 -1.34 -20.58 -12.25
CA ILE A 225 -2.24 -19.88 -13.18
C ILE A 225 -1.80 -20.12 -14.64
N LEU A 226 -0.50 -20.08 -14.90
CA LEU A 226 0.03 -20.20 -16.27
C LEU A 226 0.19 -21.64 -16.75
N SER A 227 0.35 -22.61 -15.86
CA SER A 227 0.58 -24.03 -16.22
C SER A 227 -0.48 -24.61 -17.16
N PRO A 228 -1.80 -24.43 -16.96
CA PRO A 228 -2.81 -24.97 -17.91
C PRO A 228 -2.71 -24.38 -19.31
N TYR A 229 -2.29 -23.14 -19.45
CA TYR A 229 -2.11 -22.52 -20.77
C TYR A 229 -0.83 -22.99 -21.46
N ALA A 230 0.20 -23.31 -20.67
CA ALA A 230 1.40 -23.96 -21.20
C ALA A 230 1.10 -25.36 -21.71
N GLU A 231 0.26 -26.15 -21.01
CA GLU A 231 -0.20 -27.45 -21.46
C GLU A 231 -0.95 -27.35 -22.78
N LYS A 232 -1.93 -26.44 -22.93
CA LYS A 232 -2.63 -26.17 -24.18
C LYS A 232 -1.69 -25.81 -25.33
N SER A 233 -0.66 -24.99 -25.04
CA SER A 233 0.35 -24.64 -26.05
C SER A 233 1.25 -25.80 -26.39
N TYR A 234 1.59 -26.66 -25.43
CA TYR A 234 2.37 -27.88 -25.68
C TYR A 234 1.67 -28.82 -26.66
N ASP A 235 0.40 -29.11 -26.46
CA ASP A 235 -0.41 -29.93 -27.34
C ASP A 235 -0.50 -29.32 -28.74
N LYS A 236 -0.64 -28.01 -28.85
CA LYS A 236 -0.60 -27.29 -30.12
C LYS A 236 0.75 -27.49 -30.84
N TYR A 237 1.87 -27.32 -30.16
CA TYR A 237 3.19 -27.47 -30.77
C TYR A 237 3.52 -28.92 -31.16
N LEU A 238 3.04 -29.89 -30.39
CA LEU A 238 3.12 -31.32 -30.79
C LEU A 238 2.40 -31.55 -32.11
N THR A 239 1.17 -31.07 -32.20
CA THR A 239 0.34 -31.23 -33.42
C THR A 239 0.98 -30.51 -34.61
N GLU A 240 1.41 -29.27 -34.45
CA GLU A 240 2.10 -28.48 -35.49
C GLU A 240 3.34 -29.22 -36.03
N TYR A 241 4.16 -29.81 -35.13
CA TYR A 241 5.37 -30.54 -35.55
C TYR A 241 5.06 -31.74 -36.39
N LEU A 242 4.05 -32.53 -36.01
CA LEU A 242 3.61 -33.73 -36.74
C LEU A 242 2.95 -33.36 -38.05
N ASP A 243 2.15 -32.31 -38.09
CA ASP A 243 1.45 -31.84 -39.31
C ASP A 243 2.44 -31.30 -40.36
N ILE A 244 3.46 -30.53 -39.94
CA ILE A 244 4.53 -30.04 -40.84
C ILE A 244 5.29 -31.19 -41.50
N LEU A 245 5.45 -32.32 -40.81
CA LEU A 245 6.13 -33.51 -41.31
C LEU A 245 5.16 -34.50 -42.00
N GLU A 246 3.87 -34.17 -42.07
CA GLU A 246 2.81 -35.01 -42.63
C GLU A 246 2.73 -36.41 -41.96
N ILE A 247 3.08 -36.52 -40.68
CA ILE A 247 3.12 -37.77 -39.91
C ILE A 247 1.79 -38.02 -39.22
N LYS A 248 1.03 -39.03 -39.68
CA LYS A 248 -0.25 -39.44 -39.06
C LYS A 248 -0.07 -40.41 -37.90
N GLU A 249 0.90 -41.32 -38.01
CA GLU A 249 1.23 -42.31 -36.97
C GLU A 249 2.72 -42.16 -36.60
N PRO A 250 3.08 -41.42 -35.54
CA PRO A 250 4.45 -41.19 -35.20
C PRO A 250 5.12 -42.45 -34.62
N THR A 251 6.34 -42.72 -35.03
CA THR A 251 7.22 -43.64 -34.30
C THR A 251 7.63 -43.06 -32.96
N GLN A 252 8.09 -43.90 -32.03
CA GLN A 252 8.53 -43.41 -30.70
C GLN A 252 9.63 -42.33 -30.83
N ASP A 253 10.58 -42.48 -31.73
CA ASP A 253 11.63 -41.50 -31.99
C ASP A 253 11.07 -40.17 -32.50
N CYS A 254 10.07 -40.21 -33.38
CA CYS A 254 9.39 -39.04 -33.88
C CYS A 254 8.58 -38.35 -32.79
N ALA A 255 7.84 -39.11 -31.96
CA ALA A 255 7.09 -38.60 -30.83
C ALA A 255 8.01 -37.91 -29.79
N ASN A 256 9.19 -38.50 -29.50
CA ASN A 256 10.20 -37.89 -28.62
C ASN A 256 10.73 -36.57 -29.20
N LYS A 257 11.03 -36.51 -30.50
CA LYS A 257 11.47 -35.27 -31.16
C LYS A 257 10.39 -34.18 -31.15
N ALA A 258 9.13 -34.54 -31.35
CA ALA A 258 8.01 -33.65 -31.26
C ALA A 258 7.86 -33.08 -29.84
N ALA A 259 7.97 -33.92 -28.80
CA ALA A 259 7.95 -33.52 -27.41
C ALA A 259 9.11 -32.55 -27.06
N ASP A 260 10.35 -32.87 -27.49
CA ASP A 260 11.49 -32.01 -27.30
C ASP A 260 11.33 -30.64 -27.99
N TYR A 261 10.76 -30.63 -29.19
CA TYR A 261 10.45 -29.41 -29.91
C TYR A 261 9.41 -28.56 -29.12
N ALA A 262 8.30 -29.18 -28.71
CA ALA A 262 7.24 -28.51 -27.98
C ALA A 262 7.77 -27.93 -26.64
N MET A 263 8.55 -28.70 -25.87
CA MET A 263 9.16 -28.24 -24.60
C MET A 263 10.10 -27.04 -24.82
N LYS A 264 10.90 -27.03 -25.87
CA LYS A 264 11.76 -25.88 -26.20
C LYS A 264 10.93 -24.64 -26.55
N LYS A 265 9.82 -24.81 -27.25
CA LYS A 265 8.90 -23.73 -27.59
C LYS A 265 8.22 -23.17 -26.33
N ILE A 266 7.73 -24.02 -25.44
CA ILE A 266 7.11 -23.60 -24.18
C ILE A 266 8.11 -22.83 -23.31
N LYS A 267 9.35 -23.32 -23.17
CA LYS A 267 10.37 -22.59 -22.43
C LYS A 267 10.60 -21.19 -23.02
N ARG A 268 10.65 -21.08 -24.34
CA ARG A 268 10.80 -19.79 -25.01
C ARG A 268 9.58 -18.89 -24.79
N ASP A 269 8.39 -19.42 -24.82
CA ASP A 269 7.15 -18.66 -24.57
C ASP A 269 7.12 -18.11 -23.13
N PHE A 270 7.55 -18.91 -22.14
CA PHE A 270 7.74 -18.42 -20.78
C PHE A 270 8.80 -17.31 -20.69
N GLU A 271 9.97 -17.49 -21.32
CA GLU A 271 11.02 -16.46 -21.35
C GLU A 271 10.51 -15.14 -21.94
N GLN A 272 9.83 -15.19 -23.07
CA GLN A 272 9.26 -13.99 -23.72
C GLN A 272 8.11 -13.39 -22.93
N GLY A 273 7.25 -14.22 -22.36
CA GLY A 273 6.10 -13.80 -21.56
C GLY A 273 6.54 -13.07 -20.29
N PHE A 274 7.43 -13.65 -19.50
CA PHE A 274 7.96 -12.99 -18.29
C PHE A 274 8.77 -11.75 -18.61
N GLN A 275 9.59 -11.76 -19.65
CA GLN A 275 10.29 -10.57 -20.13
C GLN A 275 9.29 -9.46 -20.53
N GLY A 276 8.22 -9.81 -21.22
CA GLY A 276 7.15 -8.87 -21.60
C GLY A 276 6.43 -8.27 -20.40
N ILE A 277 6.12 -9.08 -19.37
CA ILE A 277 5.52 -8.63 -18.13
C ILE A 277 6.48 -7.67 -17.39
N GLU A 278 7.75 -8.02 -17.22
CA GLU A 278 8.73 -7.14 -16.59
C GLU A 278 8.85 -5.80 -17.32
N MET A 279 8.87 -5.78 -18.64
CA MET A 279 8.90 -4.54 -19.43
C MET A 279 7.64 -3.70 -19.21
N LYS A 280 6.44 -4.30 -19.23
CA LYS A 280 5.16 -3.61 -19.00
C LYS A 280 5.10 -2.98 -17.60
N LEU A 281 5.62 -3.66 -16.56
CA LEU A 281 5.49 -3.23 -15.18
C LEU A 281 6.57 -2.20 -14.74
N ASN A 282 7.66 -2.05 -15.49
CA ASN A 282 8.72 -1.09 -15.20
C ASN A 282 8.68 0.16 -16.08
N THR A 283 7.52 0.43 -16.67
CA THR A 283 7.23 1.65 -17.43
C THR A 283 6.00 2.33 -16.89
N VAL A 284 5.94 3.67 -17.00
CA VAL A 284 4.74 4.44 -16.66
C VAL A 284 3.75 4.31 -17.81
N GLY A 285 3.01 3.21 -17.83
CA GLY A 285 2.09 2.84 -18.91
C GLY A 285 0.66 3.38 -18.75
N SER A 286 0.34 4.05 -17.64
CA SER A 286 -1.02 4.52 -17.34
C SER A 286 -1.05 6.00 -16.97
N SER A 287 -2.26 6.59 -17.00
CA SER A 287 -2.51 7.96 -16.54
C SER A 287 -2.28 8.14 -15.03
N ARG A 288 -2.15 7.08 -14.27
CA ARG A 288 -1.83 7.10 -12.84
C ARG A 288 -0.45 7.72 -12.54
N GLY A 289 0.48 7.64 -13.49
CA GLY A 289 1.76 8.34 -13.43
C GLY A 289 2.80 7.75 -12.49
N ASP A 290 2.57 6.53 -11.96
CA ASP A 290 3.54 5.74 -11.22
C ASP A 290 3.75 4.37 -11.88
N TYR A 291 4.76 3.63 -11.41
CA TYR A 291 4.92 2.23 -11.77
C TYR A 291 3.82 1.40 -11.12
N PRO A 292 3.22 0.42 -11.84
CA PRO A 292 2.30 -0.51 -11.22
C PRO A 292 3.00 -1.31 -10.13
N PHE A 293 2.53 -1.22 -8.88
CA PHE A 293 3.12 -1.92 -7.74
C PHE A 293 2.61 -3.36 -7.69
N ILE A 294 3.24 -4.23 -8.47
CA ILE A 294 2.80 -5.61 -8.66
C ILE A 294 3.67 -6.58 -7.87
N THR A 295 3.01 -7.52 -7.19
CA THR A 295 3.64 -8.68 -6.55
C THR A 295 3.15 -9.95 -7.22
N MET A 296 4.04 -10.90 -7.47
CA MET A 296 3.70 -12.23 -7.97
C MET A 296 4.27 -13.29 -7.02
N THR A 297 3.41 -14.20 -6.55
CA THR A 297 3.85 -15.34 -5.76
C THR A 297 3.93 -16.60 -6.63
N PHE A 298 4.84 -17.51 -6.33
CA PHE A 298 5.09 -18.74 -7.09
C PHE A 298 5.89 -19.76 -6.27
N GLY A 299 6.13 -20.93 -6.85
CA GLY A 299 7.00 -21.98 -6.31
C GLY A 299 6.29 -23.28 -5.91
N LEU A 300 4.96 -23.28 -5.87
CA LEU A 300 4.19 -24.44 -5.37
C LEU A 300 3.71 -25.41 -6.46
N ALA A 301 3.76 -25.03 -7.73
CA ALA A 301 3.39 -25.95 -8.80
C ALA A 301 4.39 -27.10 -8.88
N THR A 302 3.88 -28.34 -8.95
CA THR A 302 4.69 -29.57 -9.00
C THR A 302 4.67 -30.23 -10.38
N ASP A 303 3.76 -29.80 -11.25
CA ASP A 303 3.72 -30.23 -12.63
C ASP A 303 4.87 -29.63 -13.45
N VAL A 304 5.16 -30.26 -14.57
CA VAL A 304 6.31 -29.91 -15.43
C VAL A 304 6.27 -28.45 -15.90
N PHE A 305 5.08 -27.94 -16.26
CA PHE A 305 4.94 -26.59 -16.82
C PHE A 305 4.98 -25.53 -15.72
N GLY A 306 4.37 -25.78 -14.57
CA GLY A 306 4.42 -24.87 -13.43
C GLY A 306 5.82 -24.76 -12.83
N LYS A 307 6.58 -25.87 -12.73
CA LYS A 307 7.99 -25.84 -12.37
C LYS A 307 8.82 -25.04 -13.38
N MET A 308 8.60 -25.28 -14.67
CA MET A 308 9.27 -24.53 -15.75
C MET A 308 8.94 -23.04 -15.66
N ALA A 309 7.68 -22.68 -15.37
CA ALA A 309 7.29 -21.28 -15.15
C ALA A 309 8.09 -20.65 -14.02
N SER A 310 8.16 -21.29 -12.84
CA SER A 310 8.89 -20.78 -11.68
C SER A 310 10.39 -20.59 -11.98
N ILE A 311 11.06 -21.59 -12.54
CA ILE A 311 12.48 -21.53 -12.86
C ILE A 311 12.76 -20.47 -13.93
N THR A 312 11.95 -20.42 -15.01
CA THR A 312 12.14 -19.46 -16.10
C THR A 312 11.89 -18.02 -15.63
N PHE A 313 10.93 -17.81 -14.72
CA PHE A 313 10.69 -16.50 -14.12
C PHE A 313 11.93 -15.98 -13.37
N LEU A 314 12.53 -16.82 -12.54
CA LEU A 314 13.76 -16.51 -11.82
C LEU A 314 14.92 -16.26 -12.78
N GLU A 315 15.09 -17.09 -13.82
CA GLU A 315 16.14 -16.92 -14.85
C GLU A 315 16.01 -15.60 -15.60
N VAL A 316 14.79 -15.21 -15.99
CA VAL A 316 14.51 -13.95 -16.70
C VAL A 316 14.84 -12.77 -15.78
N HIS A 317 14.40 -12.84 -14.52
CA HIS A 317 14.68 -11.78 -13.55
C HIS A 317 16.19 -11.60 -13.28
N MET A 318 16.93 -12.69 -13.14
CA MET A 318 18.40 -12.66 -12.98
C MET A 318 19.13 -12.09 -14.20
N LYS A 319 18.63 -12.36 -15.42
CA LYS A 319 19.21 -11.80 -16.64
C LYS A 319 19.03 -10.28 -16.72
N GLY A 320 18.00 -9.74 -16.06
CA GLY A 320 17.66 -8.32 -16.08
C GLY A 320 17.26 -7.80 -17.46
N GLN A 321 16.94 -6.51 -17.50
CA GLN A 321 16.52 -5.81 -18.71
C GLN A 321 17.52 -4.69 -19.06
N GLY A 322 17.63 -4.34 -20.33
CA GLY A 322 18.50 -3.26 -20.80
C GLY A 322 19.30 -3.62 -22.06
N LYS A 323 20.24 -2.76 -22.38
CA LYS A 323 21.17 -2.98 -23.51
C LYS A 323 22.11 -4.15 -23.21
N GLU A 324 22.52 -4.86 -24.24
CA GLU A 324 23.50 -5.90 -24.09
C GLU A 324 24.81 -5.34 -23.48
N GLY A 325 25.36 -6.05 -22.50
CA GLY A 325 26.52 -5.60 -21.71
C GLY A 325 26.20 -4.57 -20.61
N ASN A 326 24.92 -4.15 -20.48
CA ASN A 326 24.48 -3.24 -19.41
C ASN A 326 23.02 -3.55 -19.00
N LYS A 327 22.76 -4.81 -18.69
CA LYS A 327 21.47 -5.26 -18.18
C LYS A 327 21.42 -5.11 -16.66
N LYS A 328 20.24 -4.75 -16.13
CA LYS A 328 20.01 -4.55 -14.69
C LYS A 328 18.77 -5.30 -14.26
N PRO A 329 18.69 -5.79 -13.02
CA PRO A 329 17.43 -6.26 -12.45
C PRO A 329 16.37 -5.17 -12.51
N VAL A 330 15.13 -5.57 -12.74
CA VAL A 330 13.99 -4.66 -12.71
C VAL A 330 13.33 -4.68 -11.33
N LEU A 331 12.54 -3.65 -10.99
CA LEU A 331 11.92 -3.54 -9.67
C LEU A 331 10.61 -4.35 -9.58
N PHE A 332 9.88 -4.45 -10.68
CA PHE A 332 8.56 -5.09 -10.73
C PHE A 332 8.50 -6.17 -11.82
N PRO A 333 7.73 -7.24 -11.57
CA PRO A 333 6.98 -7.51 -10.34
C PRO A 333 7.92 -7.80 -9.17
N LYS A 334 7.46 -7.49 -7.93
CA LYS A 334 8.06 -8.02 -6.72
C LYS A 334 7.85 -9.54 -6.70
N LEU A 335 8.91 -10.30 -6.62
CA LEU A 335 8.89 -11.76 -6.59
C LEU A 335 8.77 -12.25 -5.16
N VAL A 336 7.83 -13.18 -4.89
CA VAL A 336 7.68 -13.83 -3.59
C VAL A 336 7.67 -15.34 -3.77
N PHE A 337 8.65 -15.99 -3.21
CA PHE A 337 8.78 -17.45 -3.21
C PHE A 337 7.97 -18.05 -2.05
N LEU A 338 7.08 -18.97 -2.38
CA LEU A 338 6.27 -19.70 -1.41
C LEU A 338 7.03 -20.98 -0.99
N TYR A 339 7.65 -20.94 0.18
CA TYR A 339 8.50 -22.03 0.64
C TYR A 339 7.72 -23.07 1.44
N ASP A 340 7.68 -24.30 0.95
CA ASP A 340 7.20 -25.48 1.64
C ASP A 340 8.35 -26.49 1.79
N LYS A 341 8.76 -26.82 3.02
CA LYS A 341 9.85 -27.73 3.30
C LYS A 341 9.67 -29.11 2.64
N ASN A 342 8.42 -29.57 2.51
CA ASN A 342 8.11 -30.87 1.92
C ASN A 342 8.19 -30.88 0.38
N LEU A 343 8.21 -29.71 -0.25
CA LEU A 343 8.38 -29.57 -1.70
C LEU A 343 9.80 -29.15 -2.08
N HIS A 344 10.42 -28.28 -1.28
CA HIS A 344 11.66 -27.58 -1.60
C HIS A 344 12.90 -28.10 -0.86
N GLY A 345 12.70 -28.93 0.18
CA GLY A 345 13.82 -29.53 0.92
C GLY A 345 14.68 -30.43 0.05
N GLU A 346 15.88 -30.77 0.53
CA GLU A 346 16.83 -31.65 -0.17
C GLU A 346 16.16 -32.98 -0.57
N GLY A 347 16.29 -33.34 -1.86
CA GLY A 347 15.67 -34.55 -2.41
C GLY A 347 14.17 -34.46 -2.70
N CYS A 348 13.50 -33.31 -2.43
CA CYS A 348 12.10 -33.10 -2.75
C CYS A 348 11.89 -32.65 -4.20
N ILE A 349 10.63 -32.75 -4.68
CA ILE A 349 10.27 -32.57 -6.10
C ILE A 349 10.58 -31.18 -6.67
N ASN A 350 10.53 -30.13 -5.86
CA ASN A 350 10.80 -28.75 -6.26
C ASN A 350 12.12 -28.20 -5.68
N HIS A 351 13.05 -29.07 -5.30
CA HIS A 351 14.35 -28.63 -4.78
C HIS A 351 15.12 -27.77 -5.80
N ASP A 352 15.06 -28.12 -7.06
CA ASP A 352 15.63 -27.36 -8.16
C ASP A 352 15.04 -25.94 -8.31
N VAL A 353 13.76 -25.77 -8.01
CA VAL A 353 13.09 -24.44 -7.99
C VAL A 353 13.62 -23.61 -6.81
N PHE A 354 13.83 -24.24 -5.65
CA PHE A 354 14.42 -23.59 -4.48
C PHE A 354 15.85 -23.12 -4.76
N GLU A 355 16.69 -23.98 -5.34
CA GLU A 355 18.07 -23.67 -5.73
C GLU A 355 18.11 -22.45 -6.67
N ALA A 356 17.27 -22.43 -7.70
CA ALA A 356 17.14 -21.28 -8.61
C ALA A 356 16.69 -20.01 -7.89
N GLY A 357 15.81 -20.13 -6.88
CA GLY A 357 15.38 -19.03 -6.04
C GLY A 357 16.52 -18.42 -5.20
N ILE A 358 17.36 -19.26 -4.60
CA ILE A 358 18.54 -18.81 -3.84
C ILE A 358 19.53 -18.09 -4.77
N ASP A 359 19.83 -18.66 -5.94
CA ASP A 359 20.71 -18.04 -6.92
C ASP A 359 20.21 -16.65 -7.35
N CYS A 360 18.90 -16.53 -7.57
CA CYS A 360 18.26 -15.26 -7.90
C CYS A 360 18.34 -14.24 -6.75
N SER A 361 18.08 -14.66 -5.51
CA SER A 361 18.16 -13.79 -4.33
C SER A 361 19.57 -13.25 -4.12
N CYS A 362 20.61 -14.07 -4.35
CA CYS A 362 22.01 -13.65 -4.26
C CYS A 362 22.35 -12.53 -5.24
N LYS A 363 21.74 -12.56 -6.42
CA LYS A 363 22.04 -11.63 -7.51
C LYS A 363 21.16 -10.37 -7.52
N THR A 364 19.89 -10.48 -7.13
CA THR A 364 18.90 -9.43 -7.37
C THR A 364 18.17 -8.97 -6.11
N MET A 365 18.41 -9.58 -4.95
CA MET A 365 17.64 -9.44 -3.70
C MET A 365 16.19 -9.94 -3.79
N TYR A 366 15.74 -10.45 -4.92
CA TYR A 366 14.47 -11.17 -5.09
C TYR A 366 14.73 -12.64 -5.45
N PRO A 367 13.81 -13.55 -5.14
CA PRO A 367 12.53 -13.35 -4.47
C PRO A 367 12.67 -13.06 -2.98
N ASP A 368 11.64 -12.42 -2.38
CA ASP A 368 11.37 -12.50 -0.95
C ASP A 368 10.78 -13.88 -0.64
N TRP A 369 10.95 -14.35 0.58
CA TRP A 369 10.65 -15.73 0.97
C TRP A 369 9.52 -15.77 1.98
N LEU A 370 8.43 -16.49 1.67
CA LEU A 370 7.32 -16.73 2.60
C LEU A 370 7.31 -18.17 3.08
N SER A 371 7.44 -18.37 4.39
CA SER A 371 7.35 -19.68 4.99
C SER A 371 5.93 -20.23 5.05
N LEU A 372 5.73 -21.44 4.54
CA LEU A 372 4.47 -22.18 4.62
C LEU A 372 4.51 -23.38 5.58
N THR A 373 5.69 -23.72 6.08
CA THR A 373 5.92 -24.92 6.91
C THR A 373 6.74 -24.64 8.16
N GLY A 374 7.02 -23.37 8.47
CA GLY A 374 7.64 -22.95 9.73
C GLY A 374 6.60 -22.75 10.84
N ASP A 375 6.93 -21.90 11.80
CA ASP A 375 6.02 -21.55 12.89
C ASP A 375 4.98 -20.51 12.47
N GLY A 376 3.87 -20.42 13.21
CA GLY A 376 2.90 -19.34 13.15
C GLY A 376 1.70 -19.55 12.21
N TYR A 377 0.86 -18.53 12.15
CA TYR A 377 -0.46 -18.55 11.51
C TYR A 377 -0.46 -18.97 10.05
N VAL A 378 0.48 -18.46 9.22
CA VAL A 378 0.53 -18.79 7.79
C VAL A 378 0.73 -20.28 7.58
N ALA A 379 1.66 -20.89 8.33
CA ALA A 379 1.94 -22.32 8.28
C ALA A 379 0.79 -23.17 8.82
N GLU A 380 0.14 -22.75 9.89
CA GLU A 380 -1.04 -23.43 10.44
C GLU A 380 -2.19 -23.48 9.42
N MET A 381 -2.47 -22.35 8.74
CA MET A 381 -3.51 -22.27 7.73
C MET A 381 -3.17 -23.11 6.50
N TYR A 382 -1.91 -23.09 6.06
CA TYR A 382 -1.46 -23.90 4.94
C TYR A 382 -1.54 -25.39 5.26
N LYS A 383 -1.09 -25.81 6.43
CA LYS A 383 -1.17 -27.21 6.89
C LYS A 383 -2.60 -27.71 6.97
N LYS A 384 -3.53 -26.89 7.48
CA LYS A 384 -4.93 -27.29 7.68
C LYS A 384 -5.75 -27.29 6.40
N TYR A 385 -5.55 -26.30 5.53
CA TYR A 385 -6.43 -26.07 4.39
C TYR A 385 -5.75 -26.19 3.01
N GLY A 386 -4.42 -26.35 2.96
CA GLY A 386 -3.66 -26.38 1.71
C GLY A 386 -3.71 -25.05 0.94
N ARG A 387 -4.02 -23.94 1.62
CA ARG A 387 -4.18 -22.62 1.01
C ARG A 387 -3.22 -21.62 1.61
N VAL A 388 -2.70 -20.73 0.76
CA VAL A 388 -1.66 -19.77 1.13
C VAL A 388 -2.29 -18.45 1.59
N VAL A 389 -1.86 -17.98 2.76
CA VAL A 389 -2.08 -16.59 3.19
C VAL A 389 -0.97 -15.75 2.56
N SER A 390 -1.19 -15.25 1.34
CA SER A 390 -0.21 -14.47 0.60
C SER A 390 -0.08 -13.03 1.13
N PRO A 391 1.12 -12.42 1.07
CA PRO A 391 1.30 -11.02 1.33
C PRO A 391 0.76 -10.17 0.18
N MET A 392 0.29 -8.96 0.49
CA MET A 392 -0.11 -7.96 -0.48
C MET A 392 0.89 -6.81 -0.53
N GLY A 393 1.25 -6.40 -1.76
CA GLY A 393 2.16 -5.28 -1.96
C GLY A 393 3.48 -5.46 -1.22
N CYS A 394 3.80 -4.54 -0.30
CA CYS A 394 5.08 -4.60 0.43
C CYS A 394 5.08 -5.64 1.56
N ARG A 395 4.05 -5.70 2.40
CA ARG A 395 4.03 -6.58 3.59
C ARG A 395 2.65 -6.82 4.21
N ALA A 396 1.55 -6.35 3.62
CA ALA A 396 0.23 -6.45 4.22
C ALA A 396 -0.31 -7.88 4.18
N PHE A 397 -0.96 -8.30 5.26
CA PHE A 397 -1.68 -9.56 5.38
C PHE A 397 -3.13 -9.29 5.76
N LEU A 398 -4.02 -10.17 5.33
CA LEU A 398 -5.45 -10.09 5.62
C LEU A 398 -5.81 -10.88 6.88
N SER A 399 -6.74 -10.34 7.67
CA SER A 399 -7.34 -11.09 8.78
C SER A 399 -8.10 -12.31 8.25
N PRO A 400 -8.18 -13.40 9.04
CA PRO A 400 -8.96 -14.57 8.65
C PRO A 400 -10.41 -14.24 8.31
N TRP A 401 -10.93 -14.89 7.27
CA TRP A 401 -12.34 -14.85 6.87
C TRP A 401 -12.73 -16.21 6.29
N PHE A 402 -13.90 -16.71 6.65
CA PHE A 402 -14.43 -18.01 6.23
C PHE A 402 -15.70 -17.86 5.43
N GLU A 403 -15.92 -18.75 4.47
CA GLU A 403 -17.03 -18.65 3.50
C GLU A 403 -18.41 -18.59 4.19
N ARG A 404 -18.64 -19.39 5.24
CA ARG A 404 -19.92 -19.48 5.94
C ARG A 404 -19.93 -18.72 7.27
N GLY A 405 -18.88 -18.84 8.05
CA GLY A 405 -18.83 -18.29 9.41
C GLY A 405 -18.30 -16.85 9.50
N GLY A 406 -17.74 -16.32 8.42
CA GLY A 406 -17.17 -14.98 8.43
C GLY A 406 -15.86 -14.89 9.21
N MET A 407 -15.82 -14.15 10.32
CA MET A 407 -14.59 -13.94 11.12
C MET A 407 -14.10 -15.21 11.83
N THR A 408 -14.98 -16.12 12.13
CA THR A 408 -14.69 -17.41 12.75
C THR A 408 -15.34 -18.51 11.92
N PRO A 409 -14.73 -19.68 11.81
CA PRO A 409 -15.34 -20.77 11.04
C PRO A 409 -16.67 -21.19 11.65
N ALA A 410 -17.67 -21.48 10.82
CA ALA A 410 -18.98 -21.98 11.26
C ALA A 410 -18.86 -23.41 11.84
N ASP A 411 -17.99 -24.22 11.25
CA ASP A 411 -17.63 -25.59 11.65
C ASP A 411 -16.25 -25.96 11.10
N GLU A 412 -15.81 -27.21 11.32
CA GLU A 412 -14.49 -27.71 10.92
C GLU A 412 -14.29 -27.79 9.39
N ASP A 413 -15.38 -27.87 8.62
CA ASP A 413 -15.39 -27.95 7.16
C ASP A 413 -15.50 -26.56 6.49
N ASP A 414 -15.64 -25.49 7.27
CA ASP A 414 -15.73 -24.13 6.73
C ASP A 414 -14.38 -23.69 6.15
N LYS A 415 -14.42 -23.19 4.91
CA LYS A 415 -13.20 -22.88 4.16
C LYS A 415 -12.79 -21.43 4.32
N PRO A 416 -11.50 -21.17 4.54
CA PRO A 416 -11.00 -19.80 4.55
C PRO A 416 -10.92 -19.21 3.14
N VAL A 417 -11.19 -17.93 3.03
CA VAL A 417 -11.04 -17.13 1.81
C VAL A 417 -9.76 -16.32 1.91
N PHE A 418 -8.75 -16.60 1.09
CA PHE A 418 -7.49 -15.87 1.08
C PHE A 418 -7.30 -15.03 -0.18
N VAL A 419 -7.89 -15.41 -1.31
CA VAL A 419 -7.77 -14.72 -2.61
C VAL A 419 -9.05 -13.92 -2.88
N GLY A 420 -8.95 -12.92 -3.72
CA GLY A 420 -10.07 -12.03 -4.03
C GLY A 420 -10.44 -11.10 -2.88
N ARG A 421 -9.46 -10.63 -2.11
CA ARG A 421 -9.68 -9.74 -0.97
C ARG A 421 -8.71 -8.55 -1.00
N PHE A 422 -9.03 -7.49 -0.25
CA PHE A 422 -8.17 -6.31 -0.20
C PHE A 422 -8.06 -5.70 1.20
N ASN A 423 -7.11 -4.77 1.33
CA ASN A 423 -6.92 -3.90 2.48
C ASN A 423 -7.61 -2.55 2.21
N ILE A 424 -8.41 -2.10 3.16
CA ILE A 424 -9.14 -0.81 3.07
C ILE A 424 -8.19 0.39 3.15
N GLY A 425 -7.09 0.24 3.89
CA GLY A 425 -6.09 1.27 4.12
C GLY A 425 -5.50 1.20 5.51
N ALA A 426 -4.43 1.95 5.73
CA ALA A 426 -3.71 2.00 6.99
C ALA A 426 -3.79 3.38 7.64
N VAL A 427 -3.84 3.41 8.97
CA VAL A 427 -3.62 4.59 9.81
C VAL A 427 -2.62 4.21 10.89
N SER A 428 -1.51 4.93 10.99
CA SER A 428 -0.39 4.56 11.85
C SER A 428 -0.27 5.45 13.07
N LEU A 429 0.08 4.85 14.20
CA LEU A 429 0.46 5.50 15.45
C LEU A 429 1.96 5.82 15.44
N HIS A 430 2.32 6.99 15.93
CA HIS A 430 3.70 7.33 16.30
C HIS A 430 3.87 7.15 17.81
N LEU A 431 4.32 5.99 18.22
CA LEU A 431 4.29 5.55 19.61
C LEU A 431 5.06 6.45 20.58
N PRO A 432 6.28 6.96 20.26
CA PRO A 432 6.98 7.91 21.14
C PRO A 432 6.20 9.20 21.39
N MET A 433 5.49 9.73 20.39
CA MET A 433 4.65 10.92 20.53
C MET A 433 3.56 10.74 21.58
N ILE A 434 2.96 9.53 21.63
CA ILE A 434 1.90 9.18 22.57
C ILE A 434 2.45 9.12 24.00
N LEU A 435 3.64 8.51 24.17
CA LEU A 435 4.31 8.46 25.47
C LEU A 435 4.75 9.87 25.94
N ALA A 436 5.26 10.69 25.03
CA ALA A 436 5.62 12.08 25.33
C ALA A 436 4.41 12.89 25.82
N LYS A 437 3.27 12.74 25.14
CA LYS A 437 2.01 13.38 25.56
C LYS A 437 1.55 12.90 26.93
N ALA A 438 1.56 11.60 27.17
CA ALA A 438 1.18 11.04 28.45
C ALA A 438 2.03 11.62 29.61
N ARG A 439 3.35 11.71 29.43
CA ARG A 439 4.26 12.31 30.39
C ARG A 439 4.01 13.79 30.60
N GLN A 440 3.84 14.56 29.52
CA GLN A 440 3.57 15.99 29.59
C GLN A 440 2.26 16.32 30.34
N GLU A 441 1.21 15.51 30.08
CA GLU A 441 -0.12 15.68 30.69
C GLU A 441 -0.27 14.94 32.03
N SER A 442 0.77 14.24 32.52
CA SER A 442 0.73 13.41 33.74
C SER A 442 -0.42 12.40 33.71
N LYS A 443 -0.67 11.81 32.53
CA LYS A 443 -1.70 10.78 32.29
C LYS A 443 -1.08 9.40 32.16
N ASN A 444 -1.89 8.37 32.37
CA ASN A 444 -1.49 7.01 32.05
C ASN A 444 -1.25 6.87 30.53
N PHE A 445 -0.18 6.19 30.15
CA PHE A 445 0.18 5.98 28.74
C PHE A 445 -0.93 5.26 27.96
N TYR A 446 -1.53 4.23 28.55
CA TYR A 446 -2.55 3.43 27.90
C TYR A 446 -3.86 4.20 27.71
N ASP A 447 -4.21 5.16 28.59
CA ASP A 447 -5.37 6.03 28.40
C ASP A 447 -5.20 6.95 27.18
N VAL A 448 -3.99 7.49 27.00
CA VAL A 448 -3.66 8.32 25.84
C VAL A 448 -3.60 7.48 24.58
N LEU A 449 -3.07 6.27 24.64
CA LEU A 449 -3.04 5.32 23.54
C LEU A 449 -4.45 4.94 23.10
N ASP A 450 -5.34 4.64 24.04
CA ASP A 450 -6.75 4.32 23.78
C ASP A 450 -7.47 5.44 23.04
N TYR A 451 -7.22 6.70 23.41
CA TYR A 451 -7.79 7.85 22.69
C TYR A 451 -7.46 7.83 21.19
N TYR A 452 -6.19 7.57 20.84
CA TYR A 452 -5.77 7.52 19.44
C TYR A 452 -6.19 6.25 18.74
N LEU A 453 -6.28 5.12 19.44
CA LEU A 453 -6.83 3.87 18.88
C LEU A 453 -8.31 4.03 18.52
N GLU A 454 -9.12 4.63 19.38
CA GLU A 454 -10.54 4.94 19.08
C GLU A 454 -10.67 5.95 17.92
N MET A 455 -9.77 6.93 17.83
CA MET A 455 -9.74 7.86 16.69
C MET A 455 -9.49 7.11 15.37
N ILE A 456 -8.50 6.22 15.32
CA ILE A 456 -8.20 5.37 14.15
C ILE A 456 -9.40 4.48 13.81
N ARG A 457 -10.03 3.86 14.81
CA ARG A 457 -11.25 3.07 14.64
C ARG A 457 -12.35 3.89 13.95
N GLY A 458 -12.58 5.12 14.39
CA GLY A 458 -13.54 6.04 13.79
C GLY A 458 -13.25 6.35 12.33
N ILE A 459 -11.99 6.58 11.99
CA ILE A 459 -11.53 6.80 10.61
C ILE A 459 -11.81 5.57 9.74
N HIS A 460 -11.46 4.37 10.22
CA HIS A 460 -11.70 3.13 9.48
C HIS A 460 -13.19 2.87 9.25
N LYS A 461 -14.04 3.06 10.27
CA LYS A 461 -15.49 2.89 10.12
C LYS A 461 -16.07 3.79 9.04
N ARG A 462 -15.72 5.09 9.06
CA ARG A 462 -16.16 6.02 8.01
C ARG A 462 -15.64 5.63 6.63
N THR A 463 -14.42 5.09 6.54
CA THR A 463 -13.86 4.61 5.27
C THR A 463 -14.67 3.42 4.73
N TYR A 464 -15.03 2.44 5.57
CA TYR A 464 -15.89 1.33 5.18
C TYR A 464 -17.26 1.82 4.69
N GLU A 465 -17.88 2.73 5.42
CA GLU A 465 -19.20 3.28 5.06
C GLU A 465 -19.14 4.03 3.74
N TYR A 466 -18.14 4.88 3.56
CA TYR A 466 -17.98 5.69 2.36
C TYR A 466 -17.67 4.83 1.12
N LEU A 467 -16.71 3.94 1.19
CA LEU A 467 -16.37 3.05 0.07
C LEU A 467 -17.56 2.13 -0.28
N GLY A 468 -18.34 1.70 0.71
CA GLY A 468 -19.52 0.87 0.49
C GLY A 468 -20.60 1.49 -0.39
N GLU A 469 -20.62 2.81 -0.51
CA GLU A 469 -21.57 3.55 -1.38
C GLU A 469 -21.11 3.63 -2.85
N MET A 470 -19.88 3.24 -3.15
CA MET A 470 -19.37 3.22 -4.52
C MET A 470 -20.04 2.15 -5.38
N LYS A 471 -20.14 2.41 -6.67
CA LYS A 471 -20.68 1.46 -7.65
C LYS A 471 -19.62 0.46 -8.12
N ALA A 472 -20.05 -0.74 -8.44
CA ALA A 472 -19.18 -1.78 -8.96
C ALA A 472 -18.51 -1.40 -10.31
N SER A 473 -19.13 -0.50 -11.08
CA SER A 473 -18.55 0.04 -12.31
C SER A 473 -17.23 0.79 -12.14
N THR A 474 -16.81 1.12 -10.90
CA THR A 474 -15.53 1.81 -10.63
C THR A 474 -14.32 0.92 -10.84
N ASN A 475 -14.46 -0.40 -10.67
CA ASN A 475 -13.42 -1.38 -10.98
C ASN A 475 -14.07 -2.70 -11.44
N PRO A 476 -14.52 -2.81 -12.70
CA PRO A 476 -15.34 -3.92 -13.18
C PRO A 476 -14.69 -5.30 -13.03
N ILE A 477 -13.39 -5.42 -13.35
CA ILE A 477 -12.67 -6.70 -13.23
C ILE A 477 -12.73 -7.24 -11.80
N GLN A 478 -12.58 -6.38 -10.81
CA GLN A 478 -12.60 -6.77 -9.40
C GLN A 478 -14.03 -7.04 -8.90
N TYR A 479 -14.98 -6.17 -9.25
CA TYR A 479 -16.30 -6.17 -8.62
C TYR A 479 -17.38 -6.86 -9.45
N CYS A 480 -17.18 -7.00 -10.77
CA CYS A 480 -18.17 -7.62 -11.66
C CYS A 480 -17.69 -8.94 -12.27
N GLU A 481 -16.39 -9.09 -12.54
CA GLU A 481 -15.81 -10.23 -13.26
C GLU A 481 -15.10 -11.26 -12.35
N GLY A 482 -15.31 -11.18 -11.02
CA GLY A 482 -14.82 -12.18 -10.08
C GLY A 482 -13.38 -11.98 -9.58
N GLY A 483 -12.73 -10.87 -9.89
CA GLY A 483 -11.40 -10.56 -9.34
C GLY A 483 -11.40 -10.46 -7.82
N PHE A 484 -12.54 -10.13 -7.19
CA PHE A 484 -12.77 -10.21 -5.75
C PHE A 484 -13.80 -11.27 -5.38
N TYR A 485 -13.66 -11.79 -4.16
CA TYR A 485 -14.59 -12.73 -3.56
C TYR A 485 -16.01 -12.13 -3.47
N GLY A 486 -16.95 -12.77 -4.13
CA GLY A 486 -18.30 -12.25 -4.33
C GLY A 486 -18.42 -11.15 -5.39
N GLY A 487 -17.35 -10.88 -6.15
CA GLY A 487 -17.25 -9.83 -7.17
C GLY A 487 -17.96 -10.16 -8.48
N HIS A 488 -19.23 -10.53 -8.41
CA HIS A 488 -20.15 -10.75 -9.55
C HIS A 488 -21.34 -9.80 -9.46
N LEU A 489 -21.07 -8.54 -9.07
CA LEU A 489 -22.08 -7.50 -8.96
C LEU A 489 -22.43 -6.92 -10.34
N LYS A 490 -23.62 -6.37 -10.46
CA LYS A 490 -23.96 -5.55 -11.64
C LYS A 490 -23.20 -4.21 -11.54
N PRO A 491 -22.81 -3.59 -12.65
CA PRO A 491 -22.08 -2.32 -12.64
C PRO A 491 -22.75 -1.19 -11.85
N SER A 492 -24.10 -1.20 -11.73
CA SER A 492 -24.88 -0.23 -10.97
C SER A 492 -24.95 -0.50 -9.48
N ASP A 493 -24.61 -1.71 -9.03
CA ASP A 493 -24.72 -2.11 -7.63
C ASP A 493 -23.63 -1.45 -6.77
N LYS A 494 -23.93 -1.26 -5.48
CA LYS A 494 -22.95 -0.77 -4.52
C LYS A 494 -22.02 -1.90 -4.07
N ILE A 495 -20.75 -1.58 -3.85
CA ILE A 495 -19.73 -2.59 -3.44
C ILE A 495 -19.81 -2.97 -1.95
N LYS A 496 -20.72 -2.39 -1.19
CA LYS A 496 -20.86 -2.63 0.27
C LYS A 496 -20.85 -4.11 0.69
N PRO A 497 -21.51 -5.04 -0.03
CA PRO A 497 -21.46 -6.47 0.30
C PRO A 497 -20.04 -7.06 0.23
N LEU A 498 -19.16 -6.53 -0.62
CA LEU A 498 -17.80 -7.02 -0.81
C LEU A 498 -16.83 -6.60 0.30
N LEU A 499 -17.23 -5.64 1.17
CA LEU A 499 -16.33 -5.06 2.16
C LEU A 499 -16.18 -5.89 3.44
N LYS A 500 -17.10 -6.80 3.72
CA LYS A 500 -17.07 -7.62 4.95
C LYS A 500 -15.78 -8.44 5.14
N PRO A 501 -15.28 -9.17 4.12
CA PRO A 501 -14.05 -9.92 4.23
C PRO A 501 -12.78 -9.06 4.09
N MET A 502 -12.88 -7.74 3.99
CA MET A 502 -11.75 -6.83 3.78
C MET A 502 -11.20 -6.33 5.12
N THR A 503 -9.89 -6.05 5.17
CA THR A 503 -9.20 -5.68 6.41
C THR A 503 -8.76 -4.22 6.40
N ALA A 504 -8.95 -3.50 7.50
CA ALA A 504 -8.34 -2.19 7.76
C ALA A 504 -7.18 -2.32 8.76
N SER A 505 -6.12 -1.53 8.58
CA SER A 505 -4.88 -1.68 9.31
C SER A 505 -4.63 -0.57 10.32
N PHE A 506 -4.38 -0.97 11.57
CA PHE A 506 -3.85 -0.14 12.64
C PHE A 506 -2.31 -0.21 12.58
N GLY A 507 -1.68 0.81 12.03
CA GLY A 507 -0.23 0.84 11.85
C GLY A 507 0.51 1.24 13.12
N ILE A 508 1.75 0.78 13.25
CA ILE A 508 2.69 1.20 14.27
C ILE A 508 4.00 1.66 13.66
N THR A 509 4.64 2.66 14.28
CA THR A 509 5.99 3.14 13.91
C THR A 509 6.81 3.42 15.16
N ALA A 510 8.13 3.42 15.01
CA ALA A 510 9.08 3.86 16.03
C ALA A 510 8.98 3.06 17.36
N LEU A 511 8.86 1.74 17.26
CA LEU A 511 8.78 0.89 18.45
C LEU A 511 10.08 0.91 19.27
N ASN A 512 11.25 1.01 18.58
CA ASN A 512 12.54 1.15 19.23
C ASN A 512 12.61 2.45 20.05
N GLU A 513 12.23 3.57 19.46
CA GLU A 513 12.23 4.89 20.12
C GLU A 513 11.20 4.96 21.25
N LEU A 514 10.11 4.21 21.19
CA LEU A 514 9.20 4.05 22.32
C LEU A 514 9.92 3.41 23.52
N GLN A 515 10.67 2.34 23.29
CA GLN A 515 11.43 1.63 24.32
C GLN A 515 12.55 2.51 24.87
N GLU A 516 13.32 3.18 24.01
CA GLU A 516 14.35 4.14 24.39
C GLU A 516 13.78 5.27 25.26
N MET A 517 12.68 5.86 24.83
CA MET A 517 12.01 6.90 25.59
C MET A 517 11.49 6.40 26.93
N TYR A 518 11.07 5.14 27.03
CA TYR A 518 10.55 4.57 28.28
C TYR A 518 11.62 4.44 29.36
N ASN A 519 12.77 3.87 29.04
CA ASN A 519 13.79 3.54 30.04
C ASN A 519 15.26 3.75 29.58
N GLY A 520 15.49 4.42 28.45
CA GLY A 520 16.84 4.69 27.92
C GLY A 520 17.54 3.46 27.34
N LYS A 521 16.80 2.43 26.95
CA LYS A 521 17.33 1.20 26.35
C LYS A 521 16.70 0.91 25.01
N SER A 522 17.50 0.43 24.07
CA SER A 522 17.00 0.02 22.74
C SER A 522 16.20 -1.30 22.81
N LEU A 523 15.57 -1.68 21.70
CA LEU A 523 14.92 -3.01 21.58
C LEU A 523 15.92 -4.15 21.75
N VAL A 524 17.18 -3.94 21.40
CA VAL A 524 18.24 -4.94 21.54
C VAL A 524 18.56 -5.18 23.01
N GLU A 525 18.62 -4.11 23.81
CA GLU A 525 18.97 -4.17 25.23
C GLU A 525 17.81 -4.58 26.13
N ASP A 526 16.59 -4.23 25.79
CA ASP A 526 15.38 -4.60 26.57
C ASP A 526 14.22 -4.93 25.63
N GLY A 527 13.21 -4.20 25.43
CA GLY A 527 12.07 -4.46 24.55
C GLY A 527 10.83 -4.99 25.27
N ARG A 528 10.86 -5.09 26.60
CA ARG A 528 9.69 -5.57 27.37
C ARG A 528 8.52 -4.61 27.28
N PHE A 529 8.74 -3.31 27.45
CA PHE A 529 7.67 -2.32 27.35
C PHE A 529 7.10 -2.24 25.94
N ALA A 530 7.95 -2.35 24.91
CA ALA A 530 7.53 -2.44 23.52
C ALA A 530 6.62 -3.66 23.27
N LEU A 531 7.00 -4.82 23.81
CA LEU A 531 6.23 -6.06 23.70
C LEU A 531 4.87 -5.95 24.41
N GLU A 532 4.83 -5.42 25.63
CA GLU A 532 3.60 -5.17 26.38
C GLU A 532 2.68 -4.20 25.65
N THR A 533 3.23 -3.14 25.09
CA THR A 533 2.47 -2.18 24.29
C THR A 533 1.83 -2.82 23.06
N LEU A 534 2.55 -3.65 22.30
CA LEU A 534 1.99 -4.36 21.15
C LEU A 534 0.91 -5.38 21.55
N LYS A 535 1.10 -6.10 22.63
CA LYS A 535 0.06 -7.01 23.17
C LYS A 535 -1.21 -6.24 23.52
N TYR A 536 -1.07 -5.12 24.21
CA TYR A 536 -2.20 -4.24 24.54
C TYR A 536 -2.94 -3.74 23.29
N ILE A 537 -2.22 -3.24 22.29
CA ILE A 537 -2.82 -2.80 21.03
C ILE A 537 -3.56 -3.96 20.35
N ASN A 538 -2.98 -5.16 20.34
CA ASN A 538 -3.58 -6.36 19.75
C ASN A 538 -4.90 -6.73 20.41
N GLU A 539 -4.97 -6.71 21.74
CA GLU A 539 -6.19 -6.96 22.51
C GLU A 539 -7.27 -5.92 22.19
N LYS A 540 -6.93 -4.63 22.16
CA LYS A 540 -7.86 -3.54 21.81
C LYS A 540 -8.39 -3.66 20.39
N VAL A 541 -7.52 -3.91 19.41
CA VAL A 541 -7.93 -4.08 18.01
C VAL A 541 -8.82 -5.32 17.83
N THR A 542 -8.56 -6.38 18.58
CA THR A 542 -9.41 -7.58 18.60
C THR A 542 -10.80 -7.27 19.18
N ASP A 543 -10.87 -6.46 20.22
CA ASP A 543 -12.16 -6.01 20.79
C ASP A 543 -12.94 -5.10 19.82
N PHE A 544 -12.25 -4.20 19.11
CA PHE A 544 -12.88 -3.37 18.08
C PHE A 544 -13.47 -4.22 16.96
N LYS A 545 -12.75 -5.26 16.52
CA LYS A 545 -13.23 -6.21 15.51
C LYS A 545 -14.54 -6.89 15.95
N LYS A 546 -14.62 -7.35 17.20
CA LYS A 546 -15.83 -7.95 17.77
C LYS A 546 -17.00 -6.96 17.86
N LYS A 547 -16.70 -5.72 18.28
CA LYS A 547 -17.73 -4.67 18.47
C LYS A 547 -18.32 -4.17 17.15
N ASP A 548 -17.48 -4.01 16.13
CA ASP A 548 -17.89 -3.37 14.88
C ASP A 548 -18.33 -4.35 13.80
N GLY A 549 -17.92 -5.61 13.91
CA GLY A 549 -18.13 -6.61 12.85
C GLY A 549 -17.35 -6.33 11.57
N TRP A 550 -16.27 -5.52 11.67
CA TRP A 550 -15.30 -5.27 10.61
C TRP A 550 -13.95 -5.93 10.94
N LEU A 551 -13.20 -6.28 9.91
CA LEU A 551 -11.87 -6.85 10.10
C LEU A 551 -10.84 -5.76 10.32
N TYR A 552 -10.15 -5.84 11.43
CA TYR A 552 -9.02 -4.98 11.79
C TYR A 552 -7.78 -5.83 12.09
N ALA A 553 -6.60 -5.29 11.80
CA ALA A 553 -5.34 -5.96 12.10
C ALA A 553 -4.23 -4.95 12.39
N ILE A 554 -3.18 -5.36 13.10
CA ILE A 554 -2.02 -4.52 13.38
C ILE A 554 -1.04 -4.62 12.22
N TYR A 555 -0.60 -3.46 11.76
CA TYR A 555 0.29 -3.30 10.62
C TYR A 555 1.63 -2.73 11.03
N GLY A 556 2.69 -3.50 10.86
CA GLY A 556 4.05 -3.02 10.96
C GLY A 556 4.32 -2.06 9.80
N THR A 557 4.10 -0.77 10.02
CA THR A 557 4.11 0.25 8.98
C THR A 557 5.47 0.35 8.27
N PRO A 558 5.55 0.35 6.94
CA PRO A 558 6.80 0.49 6.20
C PRO A 558 7.44 1.88 6.30
N ALA A 559 6.78 2.82 6.84
CA ALA A 559 7.18 4.17 7.24
C ALA A 559 8.12 4.99 6.32
N GLU A 560 8.79 4.44 5.38
CA GLU A 560 9.61 5.07 4.31
C GLU A 560 10.09 6.52 4.61
N SER A 561 9.62 7.52 3.85
CA SER A 561 9.88 8.94 4.11
C SER A 561 9.18 9.47 5.38
N LEU A 562 8.17 8.78 5.90
CA LEU A 562 7.47 9.13 7.13
C LEU A 562 8.40 9.12 8.34
N CYS A 563 9.42 8.26 8.37
CA CYS A 563 10.39 8.20 9.47
C CYS A 563 11.07 9.57 9.74
N GLY A 564 11.42 10.30 8.69
CA GLY A 564 11.99 11.66 8.80
C GLY A 564 10.94 12.69 9.23
N THR A 565 9.75 12.65 8.63
CA THR A 565 8.64 13.55 8.99
C THR A 565 8.26 13.41 10.46
N GLN A 566 8.25 12.19 11.00
CA GLN A 566 7.92 11.91 12.39
C GLN A 566 8.95 12.51 13.37
N VAL A 567 10.23 12.45 13.06
CA VAL A 567 11.27 13.12 13.87
C VAL A 567 11.07 14.62 13.90
N GLU A 568 10.82 15.25 12.76
CA GLU A 568 10.59 16.69 12.68
C GLU A 568 9.36 17.11 13.49
N GLN A 569 8.26 16.36 13.40
CA GLN A 569 7.04 16.60 14.19
C GLN A 569 7.31 16.45 15.70
N PHE A 570 8.07 15.40 16.07
CA PHE A 570 8.44 15.18 17.47
C PHE A 570 9.29 16.32 18.02
N ARG A 571 10.36 16.70 17.31
CA ARG A 571 11.26 17.81 17.70
C ARG A 571 10.52 19.12 17.87
N LYS A 572 9.59 19.42 16.98
CA LYS A 572 8.79 20.65 17.02
C LYS A 572 7.96 20.75 18.30
N LYS A 573 7.50 19.62 18.85
CA LYS A 573 6.57 19.58 19.99
C LYS A 573 7.24 19.28 21.32
N TYR A 574 8.22 18.39 21.33
CA TYR A 574 8.86 17.87 22.54
C TYR A 574 10.37 18.11 22.60
N GLY A 575 10.94 18.71 21.56
CA GLY A 575 12.37 18.97 21.48
C GLY A 575 13.19 17.75 21.08
N ILE A 576 14.50 17.85 21.31
CA ILE A 576 15.45 16.79 20.98
C ILE A 576 15.66 15.94 22.24
N ILE A 577 15.43 14.63 22.10
CA ILE A 577 15.66 13.61 23.12
C ILE A 577 16.66 12.62 22.54
N GLU A 578 17.71 12.32 23.29
CA GLU A 578 18.76 11.35 22.90
C GLU A 578 18.16 9.98 22.59
N ASN A 579 18.61 9.36 21.50
CA ASN A 579 18.14 8.09 20.94
C ASN A 579 16.67 8.04 20.51
N VAL A 580 15.93 9.13 20.65
CA VAL A 580 14.50 9.22 20.26
C VAL A 580 14.30 10.16 19.08
N SER A 581 14.87 11.38 19.16
CA SER A 581 14.66 12.41 18.13
C SER A 581 15.93 13.18 17.76
N ASP A 582 17.09 12.78 18.20
CA ASP A 582 18.39 13.38 17.87
C ASP A 582 18.90 12.97 16.47
N ARG A 583 18.39 11.85 15.93
CA ARG A 583 18.72 11.35 14.59
C ARG A 583 17.74 11.89 13.54
N PRO A 584 18.10 11.92 12.24
CA PRO A 584 17.23 12.46 11.19
C PRO A 584 16.00 11.59 10.85
N TYR A 585 15.90 10.38 11.39
CA TYR A 585 14.81 9.42 11.17
C TYR A 585 14.56 8.59 12.43
N VAL A 586 13.38 8.00 12.55
CA VAL A 586 13.03 6.98 13.56
C VAL A 586 13.04 5.59 12.94
N SER A 587 13.07 4.56 13.78
CA SER A 587 12.99 3.17 13.35
C SER A 587 11.65 2.85 12.68
N ASN A 588 11.68 1.87 11.81
CA ASN A 588 10.52 1.41 11.06
C ASN A 588 9.80 0.30 11.82
N SER A 589 8.47 0.42 11.94
CA SER A 589 7.63 -0.68 12.45
C SER A 589 8.09 -1.18 13.85
N PHE A 590 8.32 -2.50 13.96
CA PHE A 590 8.84 -3.20 15.12
C PHE A 590 10.33 -3.53 15.03
N HIS A 591 11.02 -3.02 14.00
CA HIS A 591 12.44 -3.28 13.79
C HIS A 591 13.30 -2.51 14.79
N CYS A 592 14.43 -3.10 15.16
CA CYS A 592 15.47 -2.37 15.88
C CYS A 592 16.01 -1.20 15.01
N HIS A 593 16.70 -0.27 15.64
CA HIS A 593 17.29 0.83 14.89
C HIS A 593 18.37 0.29 13.92
N VAL A 594 18.44 0.86 12.72
CA VAL A 594 19.32 0.36 11.64
C VAL A 594 20.81 0.43 11.99
N THR A 595 21.18 1.29 12.94
CA THR A 595 22.55 1.47 13.43
C THR A 595 22.99 0.42 14.45
N GLU A 596 22.08 -0.44 14.92
CA GLU A 596 22.43 -1.51 15.85
C GLU A 596 23.42 -2.49 15.20
N ASP A 597 24.47 -2.79 15.93
CA ASP A 597 25.53 -3.69 15.47
C ASP A 597 25.27 -5.11 15.98
N ILE A 598 24.29 -5.75 15.37
CA ILE A 598 23.89 -7.13 15.69
C ILE A 598 23.95 -8.01 14.44
N SER A 599 24.24 -9.29 14.64
CA SER A 599 24.23 -10.25 13.54
C SER A 599 22.84 -10.46 12.95
N PRO A 600 22.73 -10.92 11.70
CA PRO A 600 21.45 -11.32 11.10
C PRO A 600 20.67 -12.31 11.94
N ILE A 601 21.36 -13.25 12.58
CA ILE A 601 20.77 -14.30 13.44
C ILE A 601 20.15 -13.65 14.69
N GLU A 602 20.89 -12.78 15.37
CA GLU A 602 20.37 -12.05 16.56
C GLU A 602 19.19 -11.17 16.21
N LYS A 603 19.21 -10.52 15.03
CA LYS A 603 18.10 -9.69 14.56
C LYS A 603 16.83 -10.51 14.30
N GLN A 604 16.96 -11.67 13.66
CA GLN A 604 15.84 -12.60 13.46
C GLN A 604 15.26 -13.08 14.81
N ASP A 605 16.10 -13.35 15.81
CA ASP A 605 15.64 -13.75 17.16
C ASP A 605 14.97 -12.59 17.90
N LEU A 606 15.55 -11.41 17.83
CA LEU A 606 15.02 -10.21 18.46
C LEU A 606 13.63 -9.88 17.94
N GLU A 607 13.49 -9.74 16.62
CA GLU A 607 12.27 -9.26 15.97
C GLU A 607 11.18 -10.35 15.88
N GLY A 608 11.58 -11.62 15.94
CA GLY A 608 10.67 -12.75 16.07
C GLY A 608 9.72 -12.66 17.26
N ARG A 609 10.13 -11.96 18.35
CA ARG A 609 9.28 -11.73 19.53
C ARG A 609 8.04 -10.87 19.25
N PHE A 610 8.10 -10.01 18.23
CA PHE A 610 7.03 -9.09 17.83
C PHE A 610 6.22 -9.63 16.66
N TRP A 611 6.70 -10.70 16.01
CA TRP A 611 6.23 -11.18 14.72
C TRP A 611 4.72 -11.46 14.66
N ASP A 612 4.20 -12.26 15.58
CA ASP A 612 2.79 -12.66 15.58
C ASP A 612 1.84 -11.55 16.03
N LEU A 613 2.35 -10.53 16.71
CA LEU A 613 1.56 -9.38 17.14
C LEU A 613 1.25 -8.40 16.00
N CYS A 614 2.06 -8.40 14.93
CA CYS A 614 1.82 -7.61 13.73
C CYS A 614 1.09 -8.44 12.66
N ASN A 615 -0.13 -8.88 12.97
CA ASN A 615 -0.90 -9.84 12.17
C ASN A 615 -1.51 -9.27 10.89
N GLY A 616 -1.54 -7.95 10.69
CA GLY A 616 -2.04 -7.27 9.50
C GLY A 616 -0.96 -6.83 8.52
N GLY A 617 0.31 -6.99 8.87
CA GLY A 617 1.41 -6.65 7.98
C GLY A 617 2.77 -6.72 8.66
N LYS A 618 3.65 -7.50 8.07
CA LYS A 618 5.00 -7.75 8.58
C LYS A 618 5.90 -8.28 7.49
N ILE A 619 7.18 -7.97 7.58
CA ILE A 619 8.26 -8.57 6.81
C ILE A 619 9.51 -8.49 7.65
N GLN A 620 10.30 -9.55 7.65
CA GLN A 620 11.63 -9.57 8.22
C GLN A 620 12.64 -9.28 7.12
N TYR A 621 13.63 -8.47 7.41
CA TYR A 621 14.78 -8.30 6.54
C TYR A 621 16.02 -8.04 7.36
N VAL A 622 17.10 -8.72 6.99
CA VAL A 622 18.40 -8.59 7.60
C VAL A 622 19.42 -8.24 6.53
N ARG A 623 20.45 -7.49 6.92
CA ARG A 623 21.55 -7.23 6.03
C ARG A 623 22.40 -8.49 5.87
N TYR A 624 22.67 -8.84 4.62
CA TYR A 624 23.54 -9.95 4.28
C TYR A 624 24.95 -9.39 4.02
N PRO A 625 25.87 -9.41 5.01
CA PRO A 625 27.15 -8.71 4.91
C PRO A 625 28.16 -9.39 3.99
N VAL A 626 27.72 -10.39 3.25
CA VAL A 626 28.56 -11.27 2.46
C VAL A 626 28.21 -11.13 0.98
N SER A 627 29.06 -10.46 0.24
CA SER A 627 28.94 -10.31 -1.21
C SER A 627 28.85 -11.68 -1.89
N TYR A 628 27.69 -11.98 -2.49
CA TYR A 628 27.47 -13.19 -3.30
C TYR A 628 27.82 -14.54 -2.64
N ASN A 629 27.86 -14.61 -1.32
CA ASN A 629 28.04 -15.86 -0.61
C ASN A 629 26.71 -16.61 -0.54
N ARG A 630 26.51 -17.48 -1.52
CA ARG A 630 25.31 -18.27 -1.72
C ARG A 630 24.95 -19.11 -0.47
N GLU A 631 25.94 -19.78 0.14
CA GLU A 631 25.73 -20.63 1.30
C GLU A 631 25.23 -19.84 2.52
N ALA A 632 25.75 -18.64 2.73
CA ALA A 632 25.28 -17.77 3.80
C ALA A 632 23.84 -17.27 3.54
N VAL A 633 23.51 -16.92 2.29
CA VAL A 633 22.14 -16.52 1.92
C VAL A 633 21.18 -17.67 2.14
N GLU A 634 21.50 -18.87 1.66
CA GLU A 634 20.69 -20.07 1.84
C GLU A 634 20.46 -20.38 3.33
N THR A 635 21.52 -20.36 4.14
CA THR A 635 21.45 -20.62 5.57
C THR A 635 20.52 -19.65 6.29
N LEU A 636 20.61 -18.36 6.01
CA LEU A 636 19.76 -17.34 6.63
C LEU A 636 18.31 -17.43 6.15
N VAL A 637 18.07 -17.72 4.88
CA VAL A 637 16.74 -17.95 4.33
C VAL A 637 16.10 -19.18 4.98
N LEU A 638 16.80 -20.32 5.01
CA LEU A 638 16.26 -21.55 5.63
C LEU A 638 15.92 -21.34 7.12
N ARG A 639 16.79 -20.62 7.85
CA ARG A 639 16.51 -20.25 9.24
C ARG A 639 15.25 -19.38 9.36
N ALA A 640 15.08 -18.39 8.49
CA ALA A 640 13.87 -17.57 8.47
C ALA A 640 12.63 -18.40 8.16
N MET A 641 12.74 -19.38 7.25
CA MET A 641 11.63 -20.29 6.91
C MET A 641 11.24 -21.19 8.09
N GLU A 642 12.21 -21.68 8.86
CA GLU A 642 11.93 -22.44 10.09
C GLU A 642 11.19 -21.60 11.13
N LYS A 643 11.53 -20.31 11.26
CA LYS A 643 10.87 -19.36 12.15
C LYS A 643 9.48 -18.90 11.68
N GLY A 644 9.04 -19.30 10.52
CA GLY A 644 7.75 -18.89 9.96
C GLY A 644 7.71 -17.46 9.41
N PHE A 645 8.86 -16.91 9.00
CA PHE A 645 8.95 -15.53 8.54
C PHE A 645 8.52 -15.34 7.09
N TYR A 646 8.21 -14.10 6.79
CA TYR A 646 8.27 -13.51 5.47
C TYR A 646 9.56 -12.71 5.41
N GLU A 647 10.56 -13.23 4.72
CA GLU A 647 11.95 -12.74 4.76
C GLU A 647 12.35 -12.08 3.47
N GLY A 648 12.97 -10.90 3.57
CA GLY A 648 13.58 -10.20 2.44
C GLY A 648 15.10 -10.16 2.56
N VAL A 649 15.78 -10.57 1.51
CA VAL A 649 17.26 -10.41 1.40
C VAL A 649 17.58 -8.93 1.20
N ASN A 650 18.51 -8.38 1.96
CA ASN A 650 18.91 -6.98 1.87
C ASN A 650 20.41 -6.84 1.57
N LEU A 651 20.69 -6.27 0.41
CA LEU A 651 22.00 -5.87 -0.09
C LEU A 651 21.87 -4.42 -0.59
N SER A 652 22.92 -3.81 -1.13
CA SER A 652 22.87 -2.55 -1.87
C SER A 652 23.53 -2.80 -3.22
N LEU A 653 22.73 -2.90 -4.28
CA LEU A 653 23.23 -3.17 -5.63
C LEU A 653 23.52 -1.86 -6.34
N ALA A 654 24.71 -1.76 -6.95
CA ALA A 654 25.11 -0.60 -7.73
C ALA A 654 25.60 -1.01 -9.12
N TYR A 655 25.18 -0.26 -10.12
CA TYR A 655 25.48 -0.48 -11.53
C TYR A 655 26.06 0.80 -12.14
N CYS A 656 27.19 0.70 -12.82
CA CYS A 656 27.73 1.80 -13.60
C CYS A 656 26.97 1.94 -14.91
N ASP A 657 26.33 3.09 -15.13
CA ASP A 657 25.57 3.35 -16.36
C ASP A 657 26.45 3.57 -17.59
N ASP A 658 27.77 3.87 -17.40
CA ASP A 658 28.70 4.13 -18.49
C ASP A 658 29.40 2.87 -18.99
N CYS A 659 29.85 1.96 -18.09
CA CYS A 659 30.61 0.77 -18.49
C CYS A 659 29.93 -0.57 -18.17
N GLY A 660 28.78 -0.56 -17.47
CA GLY A 660 28.02 -1.77 -17.10
C GLY A 660 28.59 -2.57 -15.93
N HIS A 661 29.65 -2.07 -15.27
CA HIS A 661 30.22 -2.74 -14.08
C HIS A 661 29.19 -2.76 -12.94
N GLU A 662 29.05 -3.92 -12.28
CA GLU A 662 28.17 -4.09 -11.11
C GLU A 662 28.99 -4.44 -9.87
N GLU A 663 28.66 -3.82 -8.74
CA GLU A 663 29.29 -4.09 -7.45
C GLU A 663 28.34 -3.69 -6.32
N LEU A 664 28.52 -4.29 -5.12
CA LEU A 664 27.80 -3.88 -3.93
C LEU A 664 28.36 -2.54 -3.40
N GLU A 665 27.44 -1.68 -2.92
CA GLU A 665 27.79 -0.43 -2.19
C GLU A 665 28.70 0.57 -2.94
N MET A 666 28.81 0.44 -4.24
CA MET A 666 29.68 1.27 -5.07
C MET A 666 29.19 2.73 -5.12
N ASP A 667 30.05 3.71 -4.83
CA ASP A 667 29.78 5.14 -4.97
C ASP A 667 30.53 5.80 -6.15
N VAL A 668 31.60 5.17 -6.59
CA VAL A 668 32.38 5.52 -7.77
C VAL A 668 32.76 4.22 -8.45
N CYS A 669 32.57 4.12 -9.75
CA CYS A 669 32.92 2.91 -10.49
C CYS A 669 34.44 2.64 -10.42
N PRO A 670 34.88 1.49 -9.90
CA PRO A 670 36.31 1.19 -9.81
C PRO A 670 36.94 0.92 -11.17
N VAL A 671 36.16 0.60 -12.21
CA VAL A 671 36.63 0.29 -13.55
C VAL A 671 36.85 1.54 -14.40
N CYS A 672 35.91 2.49 -14.42
CA CYS A 672 35.95 3.66 -15.29
C CYS A 672 35.96 5.00 -14.53
N GLY A 673 35.91 5.01 -13.20
CA GLY A 673 35.92 6.21 -12.39
C GLY A 673 34.60 7.04 -12.43
N SER A 674 33.57 6.54 -13.09
CA SER A 674 32.30 7.26 -13.24
C SER A 674 31.49 7.31 -11.93
N ARG A 675 30.74 8.41 -11.76
CA ARG A 675 29.71 8.57 -10.72
C ARG A 675 28.29 8.45 -11.28
N ASN A 676 28.16 8.19 -12.59
CA ASN A 676 26.90 7.93 -13.25
C ASN A 676 26.43 6.52 -12.90
N LEU A 677 25.82 6.38 -11.72
CA LEU A 677 25.43 5.10 -11.13
C LEU A 677 23.94 4.99 -10.95
N THR A 678 23.40 3.81 -11.23
CA THR A 678 22.07 3.39 -10.80
C THR A 678 22.21 2.46 -9.60
N LYS A 679 21.54 2.76 -8.49
CA LYS A 679 21.56 1.95 -7.27
C LYS A 679 20.17 1.44 -6.95
N ILE A 680 20.09 0.19 -6.51
CA ILE A 680 18.88 -0.46 -6.02
C ILE A 680 19.06 -0.79 -4.55
N ASP A 681 18.17 -0.27 -3.72
CA ASP A 681 18.14 -0.51 -2.28
C ASP A 681 16.74 -0.97 -1.83
N ARG A 682 16.68 -1.67 -0.72
CA ARG A 682 15.41 -2.06 -0.11
C ARG A 682 14.76 -0.86 0.57
N MET A 683 13.53 -0.54 0.16
CA MET A 683 12.68 0.48 0.77
C MET A 683 11.73 -0.16 1.80
N ASN A 684 12.29 -0.87 2.76
CA ASN A 684 11.56 -1.68 3.73
C ASN A 684 10.91 -2.93 3.08
N GLY A 685 9.68 -2.89 2.64
CA GLY A 685 8.98 -4.06 2.09
C GLY A 685 9.20 -4.36 0.61
N TYR A 686 9.93 -3.54 -0.12
CA TYR A 686 10.16 -3.69 -1.57
C TYR A 686 11.49 -3.04 -1.98
N LEU A 687 11.92 -3.28 -3.22
CA LEU A 687 13.10 -2.67 -3.80
C LEU A 687 12.74 -1.41 -4.58
N SER A 688 13.61 -0.40 -4.54
CA SER A 688 13.47 0.79 -5.37
C SER A 688 14.83 1.34 -5.79
N TYR A 689 14.82 2.21 -6.80
CA TYR A 689 16.01 2.96 -7.17
C TYR A 689 16.28 4.06 -6.13
N SER A 690 17.35 3.92 -5.36
CA SER A 690 17.84 4.98 -4.49
C SER A 690 18.62 6.04 -5.30
N ARG A 691 19.23 5.64 -6.41
CA ARG A 691 19.85 6.51 -7.42
C ARG A 691 19.52 6.05 -8.83
N VAL A 692 19.37 7.01 -9.74
CA VAL A 692 19.25 6.78 -11.19
C VAL A 692 20.13 7.81 -11.89
N HIS A 693 21.10 7.35 -12.68
CA HIS A 693 22.06 8.22 -13.37
C HIS A 693 22.78 9.22 -12.44
N GLY A 694 23.12 8.76 -11.23
CA GLY A 694 23.78 9.57 -10.20
C GLY A 694 22.85 10.39 -9.32
N ASP A 695 21.60 10.64 -9.72
CA ASP A 695 20.63 11.45 -8.97
C ASP A 695 19.78 10.61 -8.03
N THR A 696 19.54 11.12 -6.83
CA THR A 696 18.62 10.47 -5.85
C THR A 696 17.18 10.86 -6.05
N ARG A 697 16.29 9.88 -5.93
CA ARG A 697 14.81 10.05 -5.84
C ARG A 697 14.29 10.07 -4.41
N LEU A 698 15.18 9.91 -3.42
CA LEU A 698 14.83 9.83 -2.00
C LEU A 698 15.08 11.17 -1.28
N ASN A 699 14.36 11.40 -0.19
CA ASN A 699 14.61 12.52 0.70
C ASN A 699 15.88 12.28 1.54
N SER A 700 16.38 13.35 2.19
CA SER A 700 17.63 13.31 2.95
C SER A 700 17.59 12.36 4.15
N ALA A 701 16.44 12.25 4.83
CA ALA A 701 16.27 11.37 5.98
C ALA A 701 16.37 9.89 5.56
N LYS A 702 15.72 9.52 4.45
CA LYS A 702 15.80 8.14 3.92
C LYS A 702 17.17 7.80 3.37
N MET A 703 17.86 8.77 2.75
CA MET A 703 19.26 8.58 2.31
C MET A 703 20.19 8.37 3.51
N ALA A 704 20.01 9.12 4.60
CA ALA A 704 20.79 8.94 5.83
C ALA A 704 20.52 7.56 6.45
N GLU A 705 19.26 7.13 6.51
CA GLU A 705 18.89 5.80 7.02
C GLU A 705 19.57 4.67 6.23
N ILE A 706 19.57 4.74 4.90
CA ILE A 706 20.23 3.74 4.04
C ILE A 706 21.75 3.73 4.28
N ALA A 707 22.36 4.91 4.39
CA ALA A 707 23.81 5.04 4.58
C ALA A 707 24.29 4.54 5.95
N GLU A 708 23.42 4.56 6.97
CA GLU A 708 23.77 4.17 8.34
C GLU A 708 23.39 2.71 8.67
N ARG A 709 22.86 1.96 7.71
CA ARG A 709 22.42 0.56 7.93
C ARG A 709 23.57 -0.34 8.33
N LYS A 710 23.47 -0.97 9.48
CA LYS A 710 24.36 -2.04 9.96
C LYS A 710 23.58 -3.36 10.08
N SER A 711 22.44 -3.36 10.72
CA SER A 711 21.64 -4.55 10.99
C SER A 711 20.56 -4.84 9.92
N MET A 712 20.28 -3.86 9.07
CA MET A 712 19.17 -3.93 8.13
C MET A 712 19.60 -3.85 6.68
#